data_026daf9791b6ef5f46109fb0282bcd0e
#
_entry.id   026daf9791b6ef5f46109fb0282bcd0e
#
_cell.length_a   1.000
_cell.length_b   1.000
_cell.length_c   1.000
_cell.angle_alpha   90.00
_cell.angle_beta   90.00
_cell.angle_gamma   90.00
#
_symmetry.space_group_name_H-M   'P 1'
#
loop_
_entity.id
_entity.type
_entity.pdbx_description
1 polymer ?
#
loop_
_entity_poly.entity_id
_entity_poly.type
_entity_poly.pdbx_seq_one_letter_code
_entity_poly.pdbx_strand_id
1 'polypeptide(L)'
;MPSKKKISGAKKEIKKVVDINKDLVVEKKQNKNIFIKSVIKRDGAAVPFDVDKVTNAINKAMLASGEGSSKDAENVANKVVAEIVKITKLYKNFVPTVEGLQDTVEQELMLADFVKTSKNYILYREERARLRSHGVTVPDYVKKLADDSKKYFRNPLSEFVYYRTYAKWIEEENRRETWIETIERYMDFMKGKLGDSLKESEYKEVREAILKQEAMPSMRLLQFAGPAAEKTNVCAYNCSFVAPSKFEDFGEIIYISMCGTGVGFSVESKNIQSLPQIKNQTNKKIPTFVVPDTKEGWADAFVLGMKTWFDGNDIDFDFSLLRPAGARLKIMGGKSSGPKPLIDLLGFTRDRIIRRQGRHLRNIDAHDIICKIGECVVSGGVRRSALISLSDLDDQDMRDAKNGQFWINEGQRMLANNSAVYNTKPTETEFLKEWISLMESGSGERGIFNRGSLYKTLPKRRIEKSANFIGEMGTNPCGEIILRSRQFCNLSEVVARAEDTEEDLMRKIRIATILGTYQSTLTKFGYLSKEWKNNCEEERLLGVSVTGQWDSKLSRDPEMLSKLRLEAIRINKIYAKRFGISESTCITAVKPSGTVSQTVDCASGMHPRHAPYYIRRVRISATDSLFKMMKDQGVPYHPEVGQSMEEANTFVLEFPMKAPEDAICKDDISAIDQLEHWKVVKVNYTEHNPSVTISVGENEWIQVAHWLYQNWDIVGGLSFLPRSNHVYQLAPYEAIDEKTYNELVKNMPDFDFSKIVTYELRDETEVKKELACVAGVCDIV
;
A
#
# COMPACT_ATOMS: atom_id res chain seq x y z
N MET A 1 -61.05 2.19 -16.83
CA MET A 1 -60.64 1.49 -18.08
C MET A 1 -60.18 2.52 -19.10
N PRO A 2 -58.87 2.45 -19.52
CA PRO A 2 -58.57 2.21 -20.92
C PRO A 2 -57.40 1.22 -21.07
N SER A 3 -57.65 0.33 -21.87
CA SER A 3 -57.11 -0.32 -23.10
C SER A 3 -55.71 -0.93 -22.97
N LYS A 4 -55.74 -2.27 -22.97
CA LYS A 4 -54.65 -3.20 -23.29
C LYS A 4 -54.13 -2.96 -24.72
N LYS A 5 -53.08 -2.16 -24.87
CA LYS A 5 -52.33 -2.09 -26.14
C LYS A 5 -50.95 -1.47 -25.96
N LYS A 6 -50.03 -2.13 -25.22
CA LYS A 6 -48.59 -1.77 -25.18
C LYS A 6 -47.68 -2.88 -24.62
N ILE A 7 -47.94 -4.15 -24.84
CA ILE A 7 -47.07 -5.25 -24.42
C ILE A 7 -46.62 -6.16 -25.58
N SER A 8 -46.91 -5.81 -26.82
CA SER A 8 -46.45 -6.61 -27.97
C SER A 8 -45.17 -6.11 -28.65
N GLY A 9 -44.71 -4.89 -28.36
CA GLY A 9 -43.50 -4.33 -28.95
C GLY A 9 -42.19 -4.84 -28.32
N ALA A 10 -42.17 -4.99 -26.99
CA ALA A 10 -40.96 -5.38 -26.26
C ALA A 10 -40.52 -6.83 -26.48
N LYS A 11 -41.47 -7.75 -26.78
CA LYS A 11 -41.12 -9.16 -27.09
C LYS A 11 -40.57 -9.37 -28.48
N LYS A 12 -40.77 -8.46 -29.43
CA LYS A 12 -40.19 -8.54 -30.78
C LYS A 12 -38.75 -7.98 -30.84
N GLU A 13 -38.43 -7.02 -30.00
CA GLU A 13 -37.05 -6.50 -29.91
C GLU A 13 -36.11 -7.45 -29.16
N ILE A 14 -36.61 -8.12 -28.11
CA ILE A 14 -35.79 -9.11 -27.38
C ILE A 14 -35.53 -10.37 -28.26
N LYS A 15 -36.44 -10.76 -29.16
CA LYS A 15 -36.18 -11.80 -30.12
C LYS A 15 -35.19 -11.40 -31.23
N LYS A 16 -35.12 -10.12 -31.59
CA LYS A 16 -34.16 -9.64 -32.59
C LYS A 16 -32.74 -9.55 -32.01
N VAL A 17 -32.56 -9.28 -30.71
CA VAL A 17 -31.25 -9.27 -30.04
C VAL A 17 -30.71 -10.68 -29.80
N VAL A 18 -31.61 -11.67 -29.61
CA VAL A 18 -31.20 -13.07 -29.43
C VAL A 18 -30.87 -13.76 -30.78
N ASP A 19 -31.45 -13.32 -31.90
CA ASP A 19 -31.08 -13.83 -33.22
C ASP A 19 -29.81 -13.18 -33.81
N ILE A 20 -29.44 -11.97 -33.37
CA ILE A 20 -28.15 -11.34 -33.77
C ILE A 20 -26.95 -12.04 -33.09
N ASN A 21 -27.13 -12.62 -31.91
CA ASN A 21 -26.08 -13.39 -31.25
C ASN A 21 -25.93 -14.86 -31.78
N LYS A 22 -26.78 -15.29 -32.68
CA LYS A 22 -26.61 -16.59 -33.39
C LYS A 22 -25.81 -16.49 -34.68
N ASP A 23 -25.70 -15.29 -35.24
CA ASP A 23 -24.95 -15.07 -36.50
C ASP A 23 -23.52 -14.54 -36.27
N LEU A 24 -23.09 -14.38 -34.99
CA LEU A 24 -21.70 -14.16 -34.59
C LEU A 24 -20.99 -15.42 -34.11
N VAL A 25 -21.38 -16.56 -34.62
CA VAL A 25 -20.44 -17.68 -34.77
C VAL A 25 -19.55 -17.29 -35.95
N VAL A 26 -18.48 -16.56 -35.69
CA VAL A 26 -17.36 -16.44 -36.61
C VAL A 26 -16.99 -17.86 -36.99
N GLU A 27 -17.36 -18.30 -38.21
CA GLU A 27 -16.75 -19.45 -38.82
C GLU A 27 -15.23 -19.31 -38.65
N LYS A 28 -14.66 -20.08 -37.72
CA LYS A 28 -13.22 -20.36 -37.74
C LYS A 28 -12.96 -20.91 -39.14
N LYS A 29 -12.47 -20.04 -40.04
CA LYS A 29 -11.86 -20.48 -41.25
C LYS A 29 -10.73 -21.42 -40.84
N GLN A 30 -11.03 -22.69 -40.75
CA GLN A 30 -10.01 -23.71 -40.77
C GLN A 30 -9.23 -23.50 -42.06
N ASN A 31 -8.03 -22.95 -41.92
CA ASN A 31 -7.06 -22.88 -43.00
C ASN A 31 -6.74 -24.32 -43.41
N LYS A 32 -7.44 -24.80 -44.43
CA LYS A 32 -7.41 -26.18 -44.92
C LYS A 32 -6.05 -26.58 -45.56
N ASN A 33 -4.95 -25.88 -45.30
CA ASN A 33 -3.62 -26.20 -45.84
C ASN A 33 -2.49 -26.05 -44.84
N ILE A 34 -2.67 -26.46 -43.58
CA ILE A 34 -1.54 -26.51 -42.64
C ILE A 34 -0.89 -27.90 -42.78
N PHE A 35 0.27 -27.97 -43.45
CA PHE A 35 1.08 -29.16 -43.62
C PHE A 35 1.79 -29.64 -42.33
N ILE A 36 1.71 -28.87 -41.24
CA ILE A 36 2.35 -29.21 -39.95
C ILE A 36 1.29 -29.87 -39.08
N LYS A 37 1.42 -31.18 -38.85
CA LYS A 37 0.45 -31.94 -38.03
C LYS A 37 0.78 -31.89 -36.54
N SER A 38 2.06 -31.87 -36.20
CA SER A 38 2.53 -31.95 -34.82
C SER A 38 3.84 -31.21 -34.62
N VAL A 39 4.13 -30.87 -33.38
CA VAL A 39 5.41 -30.30 -32.93
C VAL A 39 5.94 -31.15 -31.77
N ILE A 40 7.25 -31.35 -31.73
CA ILE A 40 7.92 -32.08 -30.66
C ILE A 40 8.19 -31.09 -29.54
N LYS A 41 7.62 -31.33 -28.35
CA LYS A 41 7.94 -30.64 -27.14
C LYS A 41 9.36 -30.97 -26.64
N ARG A 42 9.86 -30.21 -25.68
CA ARG A 42 11.19 -30.39 -25.07
C ARG A 42 11.34 -31.71 -24.32
N ASP A 43 10.25 -32.26 -23.81
CA ASP A 43 10.17 -33.58 -23.17
C ASP A 43 10.11 -34.75 -24.16
N GLY A 44 10.20 -34.46 -25.46
CA GLY A 44 10.11 -35.44 -26.53
C GLY A 44 8.65 -35.81 -26.96
N ALA A 45 7.63 -35.31 -26.27
CA ALA A 45 6.24 -35.58 -26.60
C ALA A 45 5.80 -34.84 -27.88
N ALA A 46 5.18 -35.56 -28.83
CA ALA A 46 4.56 -34.96 -30.00
C ALA A 46 3.15 -34.47 -29.65
N VAL A 47 2.88 -33.19 -29.90
CA VAL A 47 1.56 -32.56 -29.68
C VAL A 47 1.06 -31.90 -30.97
N PRO A 48 -0.27 -31.73 -31.16
CA PRO A 48 -0.79 -31.03 -32.33
C PRO A 48 -0.23 -29.61 -32.41
N PHE A 49 0.13 -29.20 -33.64
CA PHE A 49 0.58 -27.83 -33.89
C PHE A 49 -0.57 -26.85 -33.81
N ASP A 50 -0.34 -25.73 -33.14
CA ASP A 50 -1.32 -24.68 -32.88
C ASP A 50 -0.69 -23.32 -33.21
N VAL A 51 -1.13 -22.69 -34.29
CA VAL A 51 -0.61 -21.41 -34.78
C VAL A 51 -0.99 -20.26 -33.84
N ASP A 52 -2.13 -20.36 -33.16
CA ASP A 52 -2.57 -19.31 -32.22
C ASP A 52 -1.61 -19.16 -31.06
N LYS A 53 -0.94 -20.24 -30.66
CA LYS A 53 0.13 -20.18 -29.62
C LYS A 53 1.36 -19.42 -30.09
N VAL A 54 1.70 -19.54 -31.36
CA VAL A 54 2.83 -18.80 -31.96
C VAL A 54 2.48 -17.32 -32.06
N THR A 55 1.28 -17.01 -32.60
CA THR A 55 0.77 -15.64 -32.71
C THR A 55 0.72 -14.94 -31.35
N ASN A 56 0.18 -15.62 -30.33
CA ASN A 56 0.07 -15.08 -28.98
C ASN A 56 1.45 -14.84 -28.32
N ALA A 57 2.44 -15.71 -28.61
CA ALA A 57 3.80 -15.50 -28.09
C ALA A 57 4.45 -14.25 -28.71
N ILE A 58 4.31 -14.06 -30.01
CA ILE A 58 4.82 -12.90 -30.74
C ILE A 58 4.10 -11.64 -30.28
N ASN A 59 2.78 -11.65 -30.17
CA ASN A 59 1.97 -10.51 -29.71
C ASN A 59 2.39 -10.04 -28.30
N LYS A 60 2.61 -10.98 -27.38
CA LYS A 60 3.12 -10.67 -26.05
C LYS A 60 4.49 -10.00 -26.08
N ALA A 61 5.38 -10.41 -26.97
CA ALA A 61 6.68 -9.79 -27.13
C ALA A 61 6.57 -8.37 -27.71
N MET A 62 5.68 -8.15 -28.69
CA MET A 62 5.37 -6.83 -29.26
C MET A 62 4.80 -5.87 -28.21
N LEU A 63 3.84 -6.32 -27.42
CA LEU A 63 3.26 -5.55 -26.32
C LEU A 63 4.32 -5.18 -25.26
N ALA A 64 5.19 -6.12 -24.89
CA ALA A 64 6.25 -5.88 -23.92
C ALA A 64 7.34 -4.91 -24.41
N SER A 65 7.55 -4.84 -25.72
CA SER A 65 8.54 -3.94 -26.35
C SER A 65 7.96 -2.56 -26.71
N GLY A 66 6.63 -2.44 -26.76
CA GLY A 66 5.94 -1.27 -27.30
C GLY A 66 6.15 -1.07 -28.80
N GLU A 67 6.45 -2.16 -29.56
CA GLU A 67 6.75 -2.15 -30.99
C GLU A 67 5.88 -3.19 -31.70
N GLY A 68 5.15 -2.80 -32.74
CA GLY A 68 4.21 -3.66 -33.48
C GLY A 68 2.80 -3.68 -32.90
N SER A 69 1.89 -4.34 -33.62
CA SER A 69 0.47 -4.50 -33.29
C SER A 69 0.05 -5.99 -33.34
N SER A 70 -1.12 -6.33 -32.85
CA SER A 70 -1.68 -7.70 -32.94
C SER A 70 -1.77 -8.18 -34.40
N LYS A 71 -2.00 -7.29 -35.36
CA LYS A 71 -2.02 -7.61 -36.78
C LYS A 71 -0.62 -7.92 -37.31
N ASP A 72 0.40 -7.21 -36.80
CA ASP A 72 1.80 -7.49 -37.15
C ASP A 72 2.24 -8.83 -36.54
N ALA A 73 1.81 -9.16 -35.33
CA ALA A 73 2.03 -10.47 -34.72
C ALA A 73 1.44 -11.62 -35.55
N GLU A 74 0.22 -11.45 -36.08
CA GLU A 74 -0.40 -12.42 -36.97
C GLU A 74 0.37 -12.55 -38.30
N ASN A 75 0.83 -11.42 -38.88
CA ASN A 75 1.63 -11.43 -40.09
C ASN A 75 2.97 -12.15 -39.90
N VAL A 76 3.66 -11.89 -38.80
CA VAL A 76 4.92 -12.57 -38.48
C VAL A 76 4.67 -14.07 -38.22
N ALA A 77 3.62 -14.44 -37.46
CA ALA A 77 3.29 -15.83 -37.23
C ALA A 77 2.99 -16.60 -38.53
N ASN A 78 2.29 -15.97 -39.48
CA ASN A 78 2.03 -16.55 -40.79
C ASN A 78 3.33 -16.79 -41.59
N LYS A 79 4.31 -15.87 -41.51
CA LYS A 79 5.64 -16.06 -42.13
C LYS A 79 6.40 -17.21 -41.48
N VAL A 80 6.38 -17.30 -40.15
CA VAL A 80 6.98 -18.42 -39.38
C VAL A 80 6.40 -19.75 -39.84
N VAL A 81 5.07 -19.85 -39.94
CA VAL A 81 4.39 -21.08 -40.45
C VAL A 81 4.80 -21.39 -41.88
N ALA A 82 4.89 -20.38 -42.74
CA ALA A 82 5.28 -20.57 -44.14
C ALA A 82 6.72 -21.09 -44.24
N GLU A 83 7.64 -20.60 -43.42
CA GLU A 83 9.03 -21.05 -43.42
C GLU A 83 9.17 -22.48 -42.90
N ILE A 84 8.48 -22.84 -41.80
CA ILE A 84 8.44 -24.22 -41.30
C ILE A 84 7.85 -25.17 -42.31
N VAL A 85 6.81 -24.76 -43.05
CA VAL A 85 6.19 -25.58 -44.14
C VAL A 85 7.19 -25.81 -45.26
N LYS A 86 8.02 -24.85 -45.66
CA LYS A 86 9.11 -25.05 -46.64
C LYS A 86 10.07 -26.11 -46.17
N ILE A 87 10.54 -26.01 -44.90
CA ILE A 87 11.47 -26.99 -44.32
C ILE A 87 10.86 -28.38 -44.30
N THR A 88 9.60 -28.52 -43.92
CA THR A 88 8.85 -29.77 -43.84
C THR A 88 8.70 -30.42 -45.24
N LYS A 89 8.60 -29.61 -46.31
CA LYS A 89 8.53 -30.10 -47.70
C LYS A 89 9.88 -30.58 -48.23
N LEU A 90 10.98 -30.00 -47.76
CA LEU A 90 12.34 -30.36 -48.19
C LEU A 90 12.82 -31.65 -47.54
N TYR A 91 12.42 -31.94 -46.32
CA TYR A 91 12.88 -33.10 -45.54
C TYR A 91 11.72 -34.05 -45.22
N LYS A 92 11.67 -35.25 -45.87
CA LYS A 92 10.69 -36.31 -45.57
C LYS A 92 10.83 -36.72 -44.08
N ASN A 93 9.67 -36.72 -43.34
CA ASN A 93 9.56 -37.05 -41.91
C ASN A 93 10.10 -35.99 -40.93
N PHE A 94 10.36 -34.77 -41.36
CA PHE A 94 10.70 -33.69 -40.45
C PHE A 94 9.47 -33.28 -39.60
N VAL A 95 9.61 -33.32 -38.28
CA VAL A 95 8.66 -32.76 -37.33
C VAL A 95 9.34 -31.62 -36.62
N PRO A 96 8.83 -30.38 -36.69
CA PRO A 96 9.47 -29.24 -36.05
C PRO A 96 9.49 -29.41 -34.53
N THR A 97 10.55 -28.95 -33.90
CA THR A 97 10.65 -28.85 -32.45
C THR A 97 10.18 -27.46 -31.97
N VAL A 98 9.78 -27.35 -30.69
CA VAL A 98 9.45 -26.05 -30.09
C VAL A 98 10.63 -25.08 -30.18
N GLU A 99 11.88 -25.56 -30.03
CA GLU A 99 13.07 -24.71 -30.15
C GLU A 99 13.25 -24.19 -31.57
N GLY A 100 13.19 -25.07 -32.58
CA GLY A 100 13.28 -24.65 -33.99
C GLY A 100 12.17 -23.68 -34.41
N LEU A 101 10.97 -23.81 -33.84
CA LEU A 101 9.88 -22.85 -34.01
C LEU A 101 10.23 -21.48 -33.42
N GLN A 102 10.81 -21.45 -32.23
CA GLN A 102 11.24 -20.22 -31.58
C GLN A 102 12.39 -19.53 -32.30
N ASP A 103 13.36 -20.31 -32.83
CA ASP A 103 14.44 -19.78 -33.67
C ASP A 103 13.90 -19.10 -34.93
N THR A 104 12.90 -19.72 -35.56
CA THR A 104 12.23 -19.13 -36.74
C THR A 104 11.46 -17.87 -36.39
N VAL A 105 10.82 -17.79 -35.20
CA VAL A 105 10.16 -16.56 -34.71
C VAL A 105 11.16 -15.43 -34.55
N GLU A 106 12.33 -15.69 -33.94
CA GLU A 106 13.40 -14.70 -33.79
C GLU A 106 13.88 -14.15 -35.14
N GLN A 107 14.10 -15.03 -36.10
CA GLN A 107 14.53 -14.67 -37.45
C GLN A 107 13.46 -13.81 -38.16
N GLU A 108 12.20 -14.22 -38.13
CA GLU A 108 11.12 -13.51 -38.82
C GLU A 108 10.82 -12.14 -38.16
N LEU A 109 10.98 -11.99 -36.84
CA LEU A 109 10.91 -10.70 -36.15
C LEU A 109 12.02 -9.76 -36.62
N MET A 110 13.25 -10.26 -36.77
CA MET A 110 14.38 -9.47 -37.30
C MET A 110 14.16 -9.08 -38.75
N LEU A 111 13.73 -10.01 -39.59
CA LEU A 111 13.46 -9.76 -41.01
C LEU A 111 12.28 -8.81 -41.26
N ALA A 112 11.38 -8.70 -40.30
CA ALA A 112 10.24 -7.77 -40.32
C ALA A 112 10.55 -6.42 -39.67
N ASP A 113 11.81 -6.16 -39.31
CA ASP A 113 12.33 -4.94 -38.67
C ASP A 113 11.78 -4.61 -37.27
N PHE A 114 11.25 -5.62 -36.56
CA PHE A 114 10.83 -5.51 -35.17
C PHE A 114 12.01 -5.78 -34.22
N VAL A 115 13.01 -4.89 -34.26
CA VAL A 115 14.32 -5.10 -33.57
C VAL A 115 14.17 -5.13 -32.05
N LYS A 116 13.37 -4.25 -31.45
CA LYS A 116 13.13 -4.22 -30.00
C LYS A 116 12.37 -5.45 -29.54
N THR A 117 11.37 -5.85 -30.32
CA THR A 117 10.55 -7.05 -30.07
C THR A 117 11.40 -8.30 -30.14
N SER A 118 12.23 -8.43 -31.19
CA SER A 118 13.16 -9.57 -31.34
C SER A 118 14.11 -9.66 -30.16
N LYS A 119 14.74 -8.54 -29.76
CA LYS A 119 15.62 -8.50 -28.59
C LYS A 119 14.91 -8.92 -27.31
N ASN A 120 13.70 -8.42 -27.05
CA ASN A 120 12.92 -8.81 -25.87
C ASN A 120 12.52 -10.28 -25.91
N TYR A 121 12.18 -10.82 -27.09
CA TYR A 121 11.83 -12.22 -27.28
C TYR A 121 13.04 -13.14 -27.00
N ILE A 122 14.21 -12.79 -27.52
CA ILE A 122 15.48 -13.52 -27.28
C ILE A 122 15.83 -13.51 -25.79
N LEU A 123 15.85 -12.33 -25.16
CA LEU A 123 16.16 -12.20 -23.73
C LEU A 123 15.18 -12.98 -22.84
N TYR A 124 13.90 -12.93 -23.14
CA TYR A 124 12.87 -13.71 -22.44
C TYR A 124 13.10 -15.22 -22.62
N ARG A 125 13.42 -15.65 -23.83
CA ARG A 125 13.71 -17.05 -24.14
C ARG A 125 14.98 -17.54 -23.44
N GLU A 126 16.07 -16.75 -23.47
CA GLU A 126 17.31 -17.04 -22.76
C GLU A 126 17.07 -17.15 -21.25
N GLU A 127 16.32 -16.22 -20.67
CA GLU A 127 15.97 -16.26 -19.25
C GLU A 127 15.15 -17.51 -18.89
N ARG A 128 14.19 -17.87 -19.74
CA ARG A 128 13.42 -19.12 -19.58
C ARG A 128 14.24 -20.39 -19.83
N ALA A 129 15.18 -20.35 -20.76
CA ALA A 129 16.11 -21.46 -21.00
C ALA A 129 17.08 -21.64 -19.83
N ARG A 130 17.60 -20.52 -19.29
CA ARG A 130 18.45 -20.49 -18.12
C ARG A 130 17.72 -20.97 -16.85
N LEU A 131 16.46 -20.56 -16.64
CA LEU A 131 15.60 -21.07 -15.57
C LEU A 131 15.44 -22.59 -15.62
N ARG A 132 15.29 -23.13 -16.83
CA ARG A 132 15.16 -24.59 -17.06
C ARG A 132 16.49 -25.34 -17.00
N SER A 133 17.56 -24.78 -17.55
CA SER A 133 18.89 -25.42 -17.59
C SER A 133 19.55 -25.51 -16.20
N HIS A 134 19.18 -24.62 -15.26
CA HIS A 134 19.60 -24.71 -13.89
C HIS A 134 18.78 -25.71 -13.06
N GLY A 135 17.81 -26.39 -13.69
CA GLY A 135 16.98 -27.39 -12.99
C GLY A 135 16.37 -26.83 -11.72
N VAL A 136 15.88 -25.56 -11.75
CA VAL A 136 15.26 -24.93 -10.58
C VAL A 136 13.94 -25.65 -10.32
N THR A 137 14.07 -26.82 -9.72
CA THR A 137 12.97 -27.48 -9.02
C THR A 137 12.85 -26.83 -7.66
N VAL A 138 11.65 -26.67 -7.15
CA VAL A 138 11.47 -26.23 -5.76
C VAL A 138 12.19 -27.24 -4.87
N PRO A 139 13.17 -26.85 -4.06
CA PRO A 139 13.84 -27.78 -3.16
C PRO A 139 12.82 -28.37 -2.18
N ASP A 140 12.92 -29.65 -1.86
CA ASP A 140 11.95 -30.36 -0.99
C ASP A 140 11.77 -29.67 0.37
N TYR A 141 12.87 -29.15 0.95
CA TYR A 141 12.78 -28.43 2.23
C TYR A 141 12.01 -27.10 2.09
N VAL A 142 12.13 -26.38 0.97
CA VAL A 142 11.37 -25.13 0.70
C VAL A 142 9.90 -25.45 0.55
N LYS A 143 9.57 -26.50 -0.20
CA LYS A 143 8.20 -26.97 -0.34
C LYS A 143 7.60 -27.32 1.01
N LYS A 144 8.34 -28.07 1.84
CA LYS A 144 7.90 -28.40 3.20
C LYS A 144 7.70 -27.16 4.07
N LEU A 145 8.62 -26.17 4.02
CA LEU A 145 8.47 -24.91 4.76
C LEU A 145 7.26 -24.08 4.28
N ALA A 146 6.99 -24.08 2.98
CA ALA A 146 5.80 -23.41 2.43
C ALA A 146 4.51 -24.12 2.86
N ASP A 147 4.46 -25.46 2.77
CA ASP A 147 3.32 -26.26 3.22
C ASP A 147 3.08 -26.09 4.75
N ASP A 148 4.16 -26.08 5.54
CA ASP A 148 4.10 -25.79 6.98
C ASP A 148 3.68 -24.35 7.29
N SER A 149 3.98 -23.39 6.41
CA SER A 149 3.57 -21.99 6.54
C SER A 149 2.10 -21.78 6.15
N LYS A 150 1.62 -22.50 5.14
CA LYS A 150 0.27 -22.37 4.59
C LYS A 150 -0.82 -22.55 5.64
N LYS A 151 -0.63 -23.43 6.63
CA LYS A 151 -1.60 -23.68 7.70
C LYS A 151 -1.92 -22.46 8.59
N TYR A 152 -1.08 -21.42 8.56
CA TYR A 152 -1.32 -20.19 9.31
C TYR A 152 -2.19 -19.18 8.56
N PHE A 153 -2.36 -19.33 7.25
CA PHE A 153 -3.20 -18.46 6.45
C PHE A 153 -4.62 -19.03 6.33
N ARG A 154 -5.61 -18.19 6.50
CA ARG A 154 -7.03 -18.58 6.53
C ARG A 154 -7.65 -18.71 5.12
N ASN A 155 -7.07 -18.04 4.14
CA ASN A 155 -7.54 -18.05 2.76
C ASN A 155 -6.39 -17.70 1.77
N PRO A 156 -6.57 -17.93 0.46
CA PRO A 156 -5.57 -17.63 -0.57
C PRO A 156 -5.16 -16.16 -0.66
N LEU A 157 -6.08 -15.22 -0.38
CA LEU A 157 -5.76 -13.79 -0.35
C LEU A 157 -4.75 -13.45 0.74
N SER A 158 -4.90 -14.03 1.93
CA SER A 158 -3.99 -13.82 3.06
C SER A 158 -2.55 -14.22 2.72
N GLU A 159 -2.38 -15.40 2.13
CA GLU A 159 -1.08 -15.89 1.69
C GLU A 159 -0.51 -15.07 0.53
N PHE A 160 -1.35 -14.71 -0.46
CA PHE A 160 -0.96 -13.81 -1.55
C PHE A 160 -0.45 -12.45 -1.03
N VAL A 161 -1.17 -11.82 -0.09
CA VAL A 161 -0.79 -10.53 0.50
C VAL A 161 0.54 -10.64 1.23
N TYR A 162 0.78 -11.75 1.92
CA TYR A 162 2.05 -12.03 2.58
C TYR A 162 3.21 -12.08 1.57
N TYR A 163 3.13 -12.92 0.54
CA TYR A 163 4.19 -13.06 -0.46
C TYR A 163 4.42 -11.75 -1.25
N ARG A 164 3.36 -11.01 -1.53
CA ARG A 164 3.43 -9.74 -2.24
C ARG A 164 4.09 -8.63 -1.43
N THR A 165 3.92 -8.64 -0.10
CA THR A 165 4.23 -7.45 0.72
C THR A 165 5.36 -7.69 1.72
N TYR A 166 5.44 -8.87 2.34
CA TYR A 166 6.26 -9.12 3.53
C TYR A 166 7.40 -10.11 3.32
N ALA A 167 7.24 -11.07 2.42
CA ALA A 167 8.28 -12.04 2.10
C ALA A 167 9.52 -11.35 1.54
N LYS A 168 10.65 -11.46 2.23
CA LYS A 168 11.94 -10.93 1.78
C LYS A 168 12.67 -11.91 0.88
N TRP A 169 13.61 -11.37 0.13
CA TRP A 169 14.53 -12.17 -0.67
C TRP A 169 15.71 -12.65 0.17
N ILE A 170 15.98 -13.95 0.11
CA ILE A 170 17.15 -14.61 0.69
C ILE A 170 18.22 -14.71 -0.42
N GLU A 171 19.28 -13.93 -0.30
CA GLU A 171 20.34 -13.83 -1.33
C GLU A 171 21.06 -15.15 -1.56
N GLU A 172 21.36 -15.85 -0.47
CA GLU A 172 22.12 -17.09 -0.48
C GLU A 172 21.37 -18.23 -1.18
N GLU A 173 20.06 -18.18 -1.14
CA GLU A 173 19.18 -19.23 -1.68
C GLU A 173 18.43 -18.79 -2.95
N ASN A 174 18.55 -17.51 -3.35
CA ASN A 174 17.86 -16.92 -4.50
C ASN A 174 16.36 -17.18 -4.52
N ARG A 175 15.69 -16.92 -3.39
CA ARG A 175 14.24 -17.10 -3.23
C ARG A 175 13.64 -16.14 -2.20
N ARG A 176 12.31 -16.06 -2.16
CA ARG A 176 11.60 -15.38 -1.08
C ARG A 176 11.51 -16.23 0.19
N GLU A 177 11.44 -15.55 1.34
CA GLU A 177 11.10 -16.15 2.62
C GLU A 177 9.71 -16.78 2.59
N THR A 178 9.52 -17.82 3.38
CA THR A 178 8.24 -18.33 3.84
C THR A 178 7.79 -17.60 5.11
N TRP A 179 6.51 -17.76 5.52
CA TRP A 179 5.98 -17.13 6.72
C TRP A 179 6.77 -17.48 7.98
N ILE A 180 7.11 -18.75 8.15
CA ILE A 180 7.92 -19.22 9.29
C ILE A 180 9.27 -18.50 9.31
N GLU A 181 9.97 -18.43 8.18
CA GLU A 181 11.29 -17.78 8.09
C GLU A 181 11.23 -16.27 8.37
N THR A 182 10.17 -15.60 7.93
CA THR A 182 9.94 -14.18 8.27
C THR A 182 9.82 -14.00 9.79
N ILE A 183 9.10 -14.90 10.47
CA ILE A 183 8.94 -14.81 11.92
C ILE A 183 10.25 -15.13 12.64
N GLU A 184 11.01 -16.15 12.19
CA GLU A 184 12.33 -16.46 12.77
C GLU A 184 13.27 -15.25 12.66
N ARG A 185 13.40 -14.64 11.48
CA ARG A 185 14.20 -13.44 11.28
C ARG A 185 13.79 -12.28 12.21
N TYR A 186 12.48 -12.10 12.42
CA TYR A 186 11.97 -11.11 13.36
C TYR A 186 12.35 -11.45 14.81
N MET A 187 12.20 -12.72 15.21
CA MET A 187 12.52 -13.18 16.56
C MET A 187 14.03 -13.11 16.84
N ASP A 188 14.87 -13.46 15.87
CA ASP A 188 16.32 -13.32 15.98
C ASP A 188 16.75 -11.87 16.19
N PHE A 189 16.16 -10.95 15.44
CA PHE A 189 16.41 -9.51 15.60
C PHE A 189 15.93 -9.01 16.99
N MET A 190 14.77 -9.47 17.46
CA MET A 190 14.23 -9.15 18.77
C MET A 190 15.15 -9.70 19.88
N LYS A 191 15.56 -10.95 19.76
CA LYS A 191 16.45 -11.62 20.74
C LYS A 191 17.85 -10.97 20.76
N GLY A 192 18.38 -10.62 19.58
CA GLY A 192 19.64 -9.90 19.46
C GLY A 192 19.63 -8.53 20.15
N LYS A 193 18.46 -7.88 20.22
CA LYS A 193 18.29 -6.58 20.89
C LYS A 193 18.04 -6.70 22.40
N LEU A 194 17.21 -7.66 22.83
CA LEU A 194 16.74 -7.77 24.22
C LEU A 194 17.55 -8.77 25.07
N GLY A 195 18.23 -9.74 24.45
CA GLY A 195 18.99 -10.75 25.17
C GLY A 195 18.18 -11.42 26.27
N ASP A 196 18.74 -11.48 27.49
CA ASP A 196 18.12 -12.09 28.67
C ASP A 196 17.01 -11.25 29.31
N SER A 197 16.66 -10.08 28.75
CA SER A 197 15.54 -9.26 29.24
C SER A 197 14.19 -9.94 29.09
N LEU A 198 14.09 -10.95 28.21
CA LEU A 198 12.98 -11.90 28.12
C LEU A 198 13.47 -13.32 28.39
N LYS A 199 12.62 -14.15 29.01
CA LYS A 199 12.88 -15.57 29.20
C LYS A 199 12.61 -16.33 27.89
N GLU A 200 13.24 -17.47 27.67
CA GLU A 200 13.00 -18.33 26.50
C GLU A 200 11.52 -18.74 26.36
N SER A 201 10.81 -18.97 27.48
CA SER A 201 9.36 -19.24 27.43
C SER A 201 8.54 -18.08 26.90
N GLU A 202 8.95 -16.83 27.19
CA GLU A 202 8.27 -15.61 26.69
C GLU A 202 8.58 -15.40 25.21
N TYR A 203 9.83 -15.62 24.76
CA TYR A 203 10.18 -15.62 23.34
C TYR A 203 9.36 -16.64 22.56
N LYS A 204 9.23 -17.86 23.11
CA LYS A 204 8.41 -18.91 22.48
C LYS A 204 6.95 -18.51 22.38
N GLU A 205 6.38 -17.92 23.43
CA GLU A 205 4.99 -17.48 23.45
C GLU A 205 4.75 -16.34 22.43
N VAL A 206 5.64 -15.35 22.38
CA VAL A 206 5.59 -14.26 21.38
C VAL A 206 5.67 -14.83 19.97
N ARG A 207 6.61 -15.74 19.72
CA ARG A 207 6.77 -16.40 18.43
C ARG A 207 5.50 -17.13 17.99
N GLU A 208 4.93 -17.95 18.86
CA GLU A 208 3.71 -18.70 18.56
C GLU A 208 2.51 -17.80 18.29
N ALA A 209 2.35 -16.70 19.02
CA ALA A 209 1.27 -15.75 18.81
C ALA A 209 1.38 -15.02 17.47
N ILE A 210 2.60 -14.67 17.03
CA ILE A 210 2.80 -14.05 15.72
C ILE A 210 2.55 -15.09 14.61
N LEU A 211 3.09 -16.31 14.74
CA LEU A 211 2.87 -17.38 13.77
C LEU A 211 1.38 -17.66 13.55
N LYS A 212 0.60 -17.74 14.64
CA LYS A 212 -0.84 -17.97 14.60
C LYS A 212 -1.65 -16.72 14.26
N GLN A 213 -1.00 -15.58 14.03
CA GLN A 213 -1.64 -14.32 13.72
C GLN A 213 -2.64 -13.86 14.80
N GLU A 214 -2.31 -14.09 16.07
CA GLU A 214 -3.11 -13.68 17.22
C GLU A 214 -2.74 -12.29 17.72
N ALA A 215 -1.44 -11.96 17.67
CA ALA A 215 -0.89 -10.64 17.93
C ALA A 215 0.20 -10.32 16.92
N MET A 216 0.11 -9.16 16.28
CA MET A 216 1.01 -8.78 15.20
C MET A 216 1.94 -7.64 15.62
N PRO A 217 3.25 -7.73 15.31
CA PRO A 217 4.16 -6.61 15.48
C PRO A 217 3.87 -5.53 14.46
N SER A 218 4.56 -4.39 14.58
CA SER A 218 4.62 -3.43 13.50
C SER A 218 4.99 -4.12 12.19
N MET A 219 4.14 -4.00 11.18
CA MET A 219 4.37 -4.64 9.88
C MET A 219 5.65 -4.12 9.21
N ARG A 220 6.08 -2.90 9.54
CA ARG A 220 7.36 -2.35 9.07
C ARG A 220 8.54 -3.04 9.73
N LEU A 221 8.48 -3.25 11.03
CA LEU A 221 9.53 -4.00 11.72
C LEU A 221 9.54 -5.47 11.29
N LEU A 222 8.38 -6.11 11.13
CA LEU A 222 8.28 -7.46 10.59
C LEU A 222 8.96 -7.57 9.22
N GLN A 223 8.75 -6.58 8.35
CA GLN A 223 9.33 -6.53 7.03
C GLN A 223 10.83 -6.24 7.02
N PHE A 224 11.34 -5.36 7.92
CA PHE A 224 12.71 -4.84 7.88
C PHE A 224 13.63 -5.30 8.99
N ALA A 225 13.19 -6.10 9.95
CA ALA A 225 14.05 -6.71 10.95
C ALA A 225 15.29 -7.33 10.27
N GLY A 226 16.46 -7.17 10.89
CA GLY A 226 17.76 -7.53 10.33
C GLY A 226 18.54 -6.33 9.75
N PRO A 227 19.38 -6.49 8.71
CA PRO A 227 20.37 -5.51 8.27
C PRO A 227 19.83 -4.08 7.98
N ALA A 228 18.60 -3.98 7.47
CA ALA A 228 17.97 -2.68 7.21
C ALA A 228 17.66 -1.92 8.50
N ALA A 229 17.05 -2.61 9.50
CA ALA A 229 16.73 -2.02 10.78
C ALA A 229 17.97 -1.80 11.66
N GLU A 230 19.03 -2.61 11.50
CA GLU A 230 20.32 -2.39 12.16
C GLU A 230 21.02 -1.12 11.67
N LYS A 231 20.93 -0.82 10.37
CA LYS A 231 21.51 0.38 9.79
C LYS A 231 20.80 1.65 10.30
N THR A 232 19.46 1.67 10.25
CA THR A 232 18.63 2.75 10.77
C THR A 232 17.29 2.22 11.25
N ASN A 233 16.93 2.56 12.50
CA ASN A 233 15.63 2.15 13.04
C ASN A 233 14.44 2.93 12.45
N VAL A 234 14.66 3.97 11.64
CA VAL A 234 13.57 4.73 10.97
C VAL A 234 12.67 3.79 10.16
N CYS A 235 13.25 2.83 9.43
CA CYS A 235 12.47 1.89 8.62
C CYS A 235 11.62 0.89 9.45
N ALA A 236 11.84 0.80 10.76
CA ALA A 236 11.04 -0.03 11.66
C ALA A 236 9.70 0.61 12.05
N TYR A 237 9.57 1.92 11.87
CA TYR A 237 8.37 2.67 12.25
C TYR A 237 7.45 2.91 11.05
N ASN A 238 6.15 2.82 11.29
CA ASN A 238 5.15 2.99 10.23
C ASN A 238 5.03 4.45 9.80
N CYS A 239 4.97 5.36 10.75
CA CYS A 239 4.65 6.77 10.52
C CYS A 239 5.38 7.70 11.50
N SER A 240 5.30 9.00 11.18
CA SER A 240 5.92 10.08 11.94
C SER A 240 5.10 11.36 11.83
N PHE A 241 5.50 12.40 12.55
CA PHE A 241 4.96 13.76 12.40
C PHE A 241 6.07 14.81 12.48
N VAL A 242 5.98 15.81 11.59
CA VAL A 242 6.87 16.98 11.53
C VAL A 242 6.04 18.25 11.36
N ALA A 243 6.36 19.30 12.13
CA ALA A 243 5.90 20.67 11.89
C ALA A 243 7.07 21.48 11.30
N PRO A 244 7.19 21.58 9.95
CA PRO A 244 8.36 22.19 9.33
C PRO A 244 8.45 23.69 9.64
N SER A 245 9.60 24.10 10.19
CA SER A 245 9.90 25.49 10.55
C SER A 245 11.27 25.96 10.08
N LYS A 246 12.06 25.04 9.52
CA LYS A 246 13.40 25.26 8.95
C LYS A 246 13.63 24.36 7.74
N PHE A 247 14.61 24.68 6.91
CA PHE A 247 14.88 23.94 5.68
C PHE A 247 15.26 22.47 5.92
N GLU A 248 15.98 22.20 7.00
CA GLU A 248 16.39 20.86 7.41
C GLU A 248 15.18 19.93 7.63
N ASP A 249 14.06 20.45 8.09
CA ASP A 249 12.84 19.66 8.31
C ASP A 249 12.31 19.04 7.00
N PHE A 250 12.42 19.75 5.88
CA PHE A 250 12.05 19.21 4.57
C PHE A 250 13.02 18.10 4.12
N GLY A 251 14.32 18.24 4.44
CA GLY A 251 15.31 17.17 4.21
C GLY A 251 15.02 15.93 5.06
N GLU A 252 14.66 16.12 6.34
CA GLU A 252 14.23 15.02 7.22
C GLU A 252 12.99 14.31 6.67
N ILE A 253 12.01 15.05 6.13
CA ILE A 253 10.81 14.48 5.49
C ILE A 253 11.19 13.58 4.28
N ILE A 254 12.12 14.03 3.40
CA ILE A 254 12.62 13.20 2.30
C ILE A 254 13.27 11.93 2.84
N TYR A 255 14.20 12.05 3.79
CA TYR A 255 14.93 10.93 4.35
C TYR A 255 13.98 9.88 4.98
N ILE A 256 13.03 10.34 5.80
CA ILE A 256 12.03 9.48 6.45
C ILE A 256 11.18 8.78 5.41
N SER A 257 10.68 9.51 4.41
CA SER A 257 9.87 8.96 3.33
C SER A 257 10.65 7.93 2.50
N MET A 258 11.95 8.18 2.22
CA MET A 258 12.83 7.20 1.55
C MET A 258 13.16 5.98 2.43
N CYS A 259 13.04 6.06 3.75
CA CYS A 259 13.03 4.91 4.64
C CYS A 259 11.69 4.17 4.61
N GLY A 260 10.70 4.70 3.89
CA GLY A 260 9.37 4.15 3.69
C GLY A 260 8.44 4.37 4.88
N THR A 261 8.70 5.33 5.72
CA THR A 261 7.88 5.75 6.85
C THR A 261 6.96 6.87 6.40
N GLY A 262 5.65 6.78 6.68
CA GLY A 262 4.68 7.82 6.38
C GLY A 262 4.91 9.08 7.21
N VAL A 263 4.54 10.25 6.69
CA VAL A 263 4.78 11.53 7.36
C VAL A 263 3.47 12.33 7.49
N GLY A 264 3.05 12.58 8.74
CA GLY A 264 2.14 13.68 9.03
C GLY A 264 2.93 14.98 9.09
N PHE A 265 2.39 16.05 8.55
CA PHE A 265 3.06 17.33 8.57
C PHE A 265 2.08 18.49 8.79
N SER A 266 2.57 19.59 9.38
CA SER A 266 1.78 20.80 9.57
C SER A 266 2.26 21.91 8.65
N VAL A 267 1.31 22.48 7.89
CA VAL A 267 1.53 23.72 7.12
C VAL A 267 0.82 24.92 7.76
N GLU A 268 0.54 24.83 9.08
CA GLU A 268 -0.01 25.96 9.83
C GLU A 268 0.90 27.19 9.71
N SER A 269 0.31 28.35 9.60
CA SER A 269 1.02 29.62 9.37
C SER A 269 2.13 29.87 10.38
N LYS A 270 1.93 29.53 11.66
CA LYS A 270 2.96 29.65 12.72
C LYS A 270 4.26 28.93 12.39
N ASN A 271 4.20 27.83 11.63
CA ASN A 271 5.37 27.04 11.23
C ASN A 271 5.98 27.57 9.94
N ILE A 272 5.18 27.71 8.88
CA ILE A 272 5.67 28.06 7.54
C ILE A 272 6.17 29.50 7.49
N GLN A 273 5.50 30.44 8.18
CA GLN A 273 5.92 31.84 8.22
C GLN A 273 7.18 32.08 9.08
N SER A 274 7.67 31.07 9.82
CA SER A 274 8.99 31.14 10.48
C SER A 274 10.16 30.98 9.48
N LEU A 275 9.90 30.45 8.27
CA LEU A 275 10.89 30.44 7.19
C LEU A 275 11.21 31.89 6.77
N PRO A 276 12.45 32.17 6.34
CA PRO A 276 12.82 33.52 5.90
C PRO A 276 12.03 33.96 4.65
N GLN A 277 11.98 35.26 4.44
CA GLN A 277 11.48 35.83 3.19
C GLN A 277 12.39 35.43 2.03
N ILE A 278 11.77 35.04 0.89
CA ILE A 278 12.50 34.67 -0.32
C ILE A 278 13.09 35.93 -0.96
N LYS A 279 14.42 35.96 -1.11
CA LYS A 279 15.11 37.10 -1.76
C LYS A 279 14.85 37.13 -3.26
N ASN A 280 14.94 38.33 -3.85
CA ASN A 280 14.89 38.48 -5.29
C ASN A 280 16.07 37.75 -5.95
N GLN A 281 15.82 37.11 -7.10
CA GLN A 281 16.84 36.37 -7.82
C GLN A 281 17.96 37.28 -8.33
N THR A 282 19.20 36.90 -8.02
CA THR A 282 20.41 37.63 -8.43
C THR A 282 20.99 37.07 -9.72
N ASN A 283 20.50 35.93 -10.21
CA ASN A 283 21.05 35.14 -11.31
C ASN A 283 22.48 34.62 -11.06
N LYS A 284 22.97 34.73 -9.81
CA LYS A 284 24.27 34.19 -9.41
C LYS A 284 24.14 32.70 -9.16
N LYS A 285 24.98 31.88 -9.82
CA LYS A 285 25.09 30.45 -9.54
C LYS A 285 26.17 30.20 -8.51
N ILE A 286 25.86 29.35 -7.55
CA ILE A 286 26.84 28.74 -6.64
C ILE A 286 27.47 27.49 -7.30
N PRO A 287 28.59 26.96 -6.80
CA PRO A 287 29.23 25.77 -7.36
C PRO A 287 28.26 24.59 -7.47
N THR A 288 28.40 23.82 -8.55
CA THR A 288 27.61 22.61 -8.79
C THR A 288 27.75 21.60 -7.66
N PHE A 289 26.63 21.07 -7.20
CA PHE A 289 26.59 20.04 -6.16
C PHE A 289 26.49 18.65 -6.81
N VAL A 290 27.48 17.79 -6.55
CA VAL A 290 27.46 16.40 -6.98
C VAL A 290 26.65 15.59 -5.99
N VAL A 291 25.52 15.02 -6.44
CA VAL A 291 24.58 14.33 -5.57
C VAL A 291 25.07 12.91 -5.26
N PRO A 292 25.37 12.58 -3.98
CA PRO A 292 25.74 11.23 -3.59
C PRO A 292 24.60 10.22 -3.81
N ASP A 293 24.91 8.97 -4.18
CA ASP A 293 23.93 7.90 -4.37
C ASP A 293 23.47 7.29 -3.03
N THR A 294 22.93 8.14 -2.18
CA THR A 294 22.41 7.80 -0.83
C THR A 294 21.13 8.58 -0.54
N LYS A 295 20.33 8.11 0.43
CA LYS A 295 19.14 8.83 0.90
C LYS A 295 19.51 10.18 1.52
N GLU A 296 20.60 10.19 2.25
CA GLU A 296 21.19 11.38 2.86
C GLU A 296 21.58 12.39 1.76
N GLY A 297 22.26 11.93 0.69
CA GLY A 297 22.66 12.79 -0.43
C GLY A 297 21.48 13.43 -1.16
N TRP A 298 20.37 12.73 -1.30
CA TRP A 298 19.13 13.30 -1.84
C TRP A 298 18.55 14.38 -0.93
N ALA A 299 18.50 14.13 0.38
CA ALA A 299 18.01 15.09 1.36
C ALA A 299 18.90 16.32 1.42
N ASP A 300 20.23 16.15 1.41
CA ASP A 300 21.19 17.25 1.43
C ASP A 300 21.11 18.13 0.16
N ALA A 301 20.98 17.49 -1.02
CA ALA A 301 20.78 18.20 -2.29
C ALA A 301 19.51 19.08 -2.24
N PHE A 302 18.43 18.53 -1.69
CA PHE A 302 17.15 19.24 -1.57
C PHE A 302 17.25 20.44 -0.62
N VAL A 303 17.82 20.24 0.57
CA VAL A 303 18.02 21.32 1.56
C VAL A 303 18.92 22.42 1.01
N LEU A 304 20.01 22.04 0.33
CA LEU A 304 20.92 22.98 -0.30
C LEU A 304 20.22 23.80 -1.39
N GLY A 305 19.42 23.15 -2.22
CA GLY A 305 18.61 23.81 -3.25
C GLY A 305 17.64 24.82 -2.65
N MET A 306 16.86 24.42 -1.64
CA MET A 306 15.91 25.31 -0.95
C MET A 306 16.64 26.56 -0.40
N LYS A 307 17.72 26.36 0.37
CA LYS A 307 18.51 27.48 0.95
C LYS A 307 19.01 28.43 -0.13
N THR A 308 19.54 27.88 -1.22
CA THR A 308 20.09 28.64 -2.33
C THR A 308 19.03 29.51 -3.00
N TRP A 309 17.85 28.93 -3.31
CA TRP A 309 16.78 29.66 -3.97
C TRP A 309 16.12 30.71 -3.06
N PHE A 310 16.01 30.43 -1.75
CA PHE A 310 15.53 31.43 -0.77
C PHE A 310 16.50 32.61 -0.67
N ASP A 311 17.82 32.36 -0.78
CA ASP A 311 18.85 33.41 -0.79
C ASP A 311 18.94 34.21 -2.10
N GLY A 312 18.10 33.89 -3.10
CA GLY A 312 18.06 34.55 -4.40
C GLY A 312 19.21 34.16 -5.34
N ASN A 313 19.87 33.04 -5.06
CA ASN A 313 20.88 32.44 -5.92
C ASN A 313 20.35 31.21 -6.64
N ASP A 314 21.14 30.65 -7.55
CA ASP A 314 20.82 29.40 -8.25
C ASP A 314 21.94 28.38 -8.11
N ILE A 315 21.63 27.11 -8.41
CA ILE A 315 22.56 25.98 -8.28
C ILE A 315 22.26 24.93 -9.33
N ASP A 316 23.32 24.37 -9.91
CA ASP A 316 23.24 23.19 -10.76
C ASP A 316 23.57 21.93 -9.93
N PHE A 317 22.90 20.82 -10.25
CA PHE A 317 23.12 19.52 -9.62
C PHE A 317 23.70 18.53 -10.64
N ASP A 318 24.76 17.82 -10.25
CA ASP A 318 25.32 16.72 -11.00
C ASP A 318 24.80 15.38 -10.44
N PHE A 319 24.05 14.66 -11.25
CA PHE A 319 23.44 13.38 -10.92
C PHE A 319 24.23 12.16 -11.43
N SER A 320 25.45 12.35 -11.93
CA SER A 320 26.26 11.30 -12.56
C SER A 320 26.58 10.11 -11.63
N LEU A 321 26.63 10.35 -10.32
CA LEU A 321 26.87 9.29 -9.33
C LEU A 321 25.63 8.45 -9.04
N LEU A 322 24.43 8.92 -9.38
CA LEU A 322 23.21 8.20 -9.06
C LEU A 322 23.05 6.96 -9.92
N ARG A 323 22.71 5.84 -9.29
CA ARG A 323 22.45 4.59 -10.01
C ARG A 323 21.31 4.73 -11.00
N PRO A 324 21.36 4.05 -12.15
CA PRO A 324 20.31 4.13 -13.17
C PRO A 324 18.99 3.48 -12.68
N ALA A 325 17.90 3.82 -13.37
CA ALA A 325 16.62 3.16 -13.18
C ALA A 325 16.73 1.63 -13.39
N GLY A 326 16.07 0.86 -12.55
CA GLY A 326 16.10 -0.60 -12.58
C GLY A 326 17.27 -1.24 -11.82
N ALA A 327 18.27 -0.48 -11.37
CA ALA A 327 19.35 -1.00 -10.54
C ALA A 327 18.82 -1.47 -9.17
N ARG A 328 19.34 -2.57 -8.66
CA ARG A 328 18.86 -3.23 -7.44
C ARG A 328 19.21 -2.44 -6.16
N LEU A 329 18.29 -2.44 -5.21
CA LEU A 329 18.46 -1.89 -3.86
C LEU A 329 18.76 -3.02 -2.86
N LYS A 330 20.05 -3.33 -2.65
CA LYS A 330 20.50 -4.51 -1.88
C LYS A 330 20.01 -4.57 -0.43
N ILE A 331 19.85 -3.44 0.28
CA ILE A 331 19.54 -3.41 1.72
C ILE A 331 18.03 -3.35 1.97
N MET A 332 17.33 -2.54 1.19
CA MET A 332 15.88 -2.30 1.38
C MET A 332 15.01 -3.20 0.50
N GLY A 333 15.60 -3.83 -0.53
CA GLY A 333 14.87 -4.56 -1.57
C GLY A 333 14.25 -3.61 -2.61
N GLY A 334 13.86 -4.16 -3.76
CA GLY A 334 13.28 -3.41 -4.87
C GLY A 334 14.32 -2.82 -5.83
N LYS A 335 13.85 -1.99 -6.77
CA LYS A 335 14.63 -1.40 -7.86
C LYS A 335 14.71 0.12 -7.76
N SER A 336 15.82 0.71 -8.18
CA SER A 336 16.00 2.17 -8.25
C SER A 336 15.15 2.77 -9.37
N SER A 337 14.62 3.99 -9.11
CA SER A 337 13.98 4.82 -10.15
C SER A 337 14.95 5.61 -11.04
N GLY A 338 16.24 5.60 -10.69
CA GLY A 338 17.19 6.54 -11.28
C GLY A 338 17.01 7.98 -10.77
N PRO A 339 17.72 8.94 -11.38
CA PRO A 339 17.77 10.34 -10.92
C PRO A 339 16.49 11.15 -11.22
N LYS A 340 15.67 10.75 -12.19
CA LYS A 340 14.54 11.55 -12.70
C LYS A 340 13.59 12.07 -11.62
N PRO A 341 13.13 11.27 -10.64
CA PRO A 341 12.22 11.77 -9.62
C PRO A 341 12.83 12.90 -8.77
N LEU A 342 14.13 12.85 -8.47
CA LEU A 342 14.82 13.91 -7.75
C LEU A 342 14.95 15.18 -8.60
N ILE A 343 15.28 15.04 -9.90
CA ILE A 343 15.36 16.16 -10.84
C ILE A 343 14.01 16.89 -10.89
N ASP A 344 12.92 16.13 -11.02
CA ASP A 344 11.56 16.68 -11.11
C ASP A 344 11.15 17.36 -9.78
N LEU A 345 11.55 16.81 -8.63
CA LEU A 345 11.32 17.41 -7.32
C LEU A 345 12.07 18.74 -7.16
N LEU A 346 13.35 18.76 -7.49
CA LEU A 346 14.20 19.96 -7.38
C LEU A 346 13.67 21.07 -8.33
N GLY A 347 13.32 20.74 -9.57
CA GLY A 347 12.76 21.68 -10.53
C GLY A 347 11.43 22.25 -10.04
N PHE A 348 10.50 21.42 -9.61
CA PHE A 348 9.21 21.84 -9.06
C PHE A 348 9.37 22.78 -7.85
N THR A 349 10.24 22.40 -6.90
CA THR A 349 10.48 23.19 -5.70
C THR A 349 11.09 24.55 -6.02
N ARG A 350 12.09 24.57 -6.92
CA ARG A 350 12.70 25.82 -7.41
C ARG A 350 11.66 26.76 -7.99
N ASP A 351 10.80 26.25 -8.86
CA ASP A 351 9.77 27.08 -9.52
C ASP A 351 8.76 27.64 -8.53
N ARG A 352 8.34 26.87 -7.51
CA ARG A 352 7.44 27.34 -6.44
C ARG A 352 8.10 28.46 -5.62
N ILE A 353 9.36 28.31 -5.24
CA ILE A 353 10.11 29.31 -4.45
C ILE A 353 10.30 30.60 -5.28
N ILE A 354 10.78 30.49 -6.51
CA ILE A 354 11.08 31.67 -7.36
C ILE A 354 9.82 32.48 -7.67
N ARG A 355 8.65 31.85 -7.85
CA ARG A 355 7.38 32.56 -8.03
C ARG A 355 7.01 33.44 -6.84
N ARG A 356 7.63 33.26 -5.69
CA ARG A 356 7.38 33.95 -4.42
C ARG A 356 8.48 34.96 -4.03
N GLN A 357 9.40 35.32 -4.94
CA GLN A 357 10.45 36.30 -4.69
C GLN A 357 9.89 37.58 -4.02
N GLY A 358 10.62 38.09 -3.04
CA GLY A 358 10.23 39.26 -2.26
C GLY A 358 9.10 39.00 -1.26
N ARG A 359 8.65 37.76 -1.08
CA ARG A 359 7.53 37.37 -0.19
C ARG A 359 7.90 36.12 0.61
N HIS A 360 7.10 35.81 1.61
CA HIS A 360 7.16 34.52 2.27
C HIS A 360 6.52 33.40 1.43
N LEU A 361 6.96 32.17 1.66
CA LEU A 361 6.33 30.97 1.11
C LEU A 361 4.90 30.87 1.68
N ARG A 362 3.90 30.54 0.85
CA ARG A 362 2.54 30.28 1.33
C ARG A 362 2.44 28.88 1.92
N ASN A 363 1.45 28.66 2.79
CA ASN A 363 1.16 27.34 3.35
C ASN A 363 0.89 26.31 2.27
N ILE A 364 0.10 26.67 1.24
CA ILE A 364 -0.21 25.79 0.11
C ILE A 364 1.04 25.47 -0.74
N ASP A 365 1.99 26.42 -0.90
CA ASP A 365 3.22 26.14 -1.65
C ASP A 365 4.11 25.15 -0.86
N ALA A 366 4.19 25.25 0.47
CA ALA A 366 4.85 24.27 1.33
C ALA A 366 4.17 22.89 1.29
N HIS A 367 2.84 22.87 1.32
CA HIS A 367 2.04 21.65 1.13
C HIS A 367 2.37 20.96 -0.20
N ASP A 368 2.36 21.71 -1.30
CA ASP A 368 2.64 21.19 -2.65
C ASP A 368 4.07 20.63 -2.76
N ILE A 369 5.06 21.29 -2.14
CA ILE A 369 6.45 20.82 -2.09
C ILE A 369 6.52 19.48 -1.34
N ILE A 370 5.87 19.35 -0.17
CA ILE A 370 5.89 18.10 0.61
C ILE A 370 5.13 16.99 -0.13
N CYS A 371 4.02 17.30 -0.78
CA CYS A 371 3.33 16.34 -1.64
C CYS A 371 4.23 15.87 -2.80
N LYS A 372 5.02 16.78 -3.38
CA LYS A 372 5.98 16.45 -4.44
C LYS A 372 7.14 15.58 -3.94
N ILE A 373 7.54 15.72 -2.66
CA ILE A 373 8.45 14.78 -2.01
C ILE A 373 7.82 13.37 -1.98
N GLY A 374 6.55 13.27 -1.60
CA GLY A 374 5.82 12.00 -1.64
C GLY A 374 5.80 11.37 -3.02
N GLU A 375 5.53 12.14 -4.07
CA GLU A 375 5.56 11.68 -5.47
C GLU A 375 6.96 11.20 -5.89
N CYS A 376 8.00 11.94 -5.51
CA CYS A 376 9.38 11.57 -5.76
C CYS A 376 9.72 10.20 -5.16
N VAL A 377 9.29 9.92 -3.93
CA VAL A 377 9.55 8.65 -3.24
C VAL A 377 8.74 7.50 -3.84
N VAL A 378 7.46 7.71 -4.19
CA VAL A 378 6.62 6.70 -4.84
C VAL A 378 7.15 6.36 -6.23
N SER A 379 7.51 7.36 -7.02
CA SER A 379 8.14 7.16 -8.33
C SER A 379 9.51 6.52 -8.20
N GLY A 380 10.19 6.75 -7.07
CA GLY A 380 11.46 6.17 -6.68
C GLY A 380 11.45 4.66 -6.47
N GLY A 381 10.32 4.00 -6.57
CA GLY A 381 10.20 2.54 -6.40
C GLY A 381 10.42 2.07 -4.96
N VAL A 382 10.61 2.99 -4.01
CA VAL A 382 10.93 2.64 -2.63
C VAL A 382 9.71 2.33 -1.81
N ARG A 383 8.50 2.89 -2.10
CA ARG A 383 7.22 2.49 -1.48
C ARG A 383 6.06 3.48 -1.61
N ARG A 384 4.89 3.02 -1.06
CA ARG A 384 3.72 3.83 -0.70
C ARG A 384 4.17 5.05 0.10
N SER A 385 3.87 6.25 -0.36
CA SER A 385 3.91 7.45 0.47
C SER A 385 2.54 7.60 1.13
N ALA A 386 2.52 7.73 2.45
CA ALA A 386 1.33 8.12 3.19
C ALA A 386 1.61 9.47 3.82
N LEU A 387 0.81 10.46 3.49
CA LEU A 387 0.95 11.81 3.99
C LEU A 387 -0.38 12.30 4.61
N ILE A 388 -0.31 13.12 5.66
CA ILE A 388 -1.42 13.95 6.11
C ILE A 388 -0.92 15.37 6.33
N SER A 389 -1.66 16.33 5.79
CA SER A 389 -1.42 17.76 5.95
C SER A 389 -2.37 18.36 6.98
N LEU A 390 -1.83 19.01 7.98
CA LEU A 390 -2.57 19.77 8.96
C LEU A 390 -2.45 21.25 8.63
N SER A 391 -3.56 21.98 8.57
CA SER A 391 -3.61 23.40 8.20
C SER A 391 -4.53 24.18 9.13
N ASP A 392 -4.33 25.51 9.21
CA ASP A 392 -5.20 26.40 9.96
C ASP A 392 -6.65 26.31 9.47
N LEU A 393 -7.59 26.45 10.40
CA LEU A 393 -9.03 26.38 10.09
C LEU A 393 -9.45 27.44 9.08
N ASP A 394 -8.89 28.64 9.18
CA ASP A 394 -9.18 29.79 8.33
C ASP A 394 -8.38 29.85 7.02
N ASP A 395 -7.48 28.88 6.77
CA ASP A 395 -6.69 28.81 5.54
C ASP A 395 -7.57 28.40 4.35
N GLN A 396 -7.97 29.39 3.55
CA GLN A 396 -8.82 29.20 2.38
C GLN A 396 -8.12 28.43 1.26
N ASP A 397 -6.82 28.73 1.00
CA ASP A 397 -6.06 28.03 -0.04
C ASP A 397 -6.02 26.50 0.27
N MET A 398 -5.87 26.13 1.54
CA MET A 398 -5.86 24.73 1.97
C MET A 398 -7.25 24.09 2.00
N ARG A 399 -8.32 24.87 2.28
CA ARG A 399 -9.69 24.39 2.17
C ARG A 399 -10.03 24.01 0.73
N ASP A 400 -9.60 24.82 -0.23
CA ASP A 400 -9.92 24.67 -1.66
C ASP A 400 -8.86 23.84 -2.41
N ALA A 401 -7.84 23.33 -1.73
CA ALA A 401 -6.68 22.68 -2.34
C ALA A 401 -7.00 21.52 -3.28
N LYS A 402 -8.14 20.85 -3.04
CA LYS A 402 -8.62 19.70 -3.83
C LYS A 402 -10.01 19.90 -4.44
N ASN A 403 -10.43 21.14 -4.62
CA ASN A 403 -11.68 21.42 -5.30
C ASN A 403 -11.56 21.22 -6.82
N GLY A 404 -12.67 20.78 -7.44
CA GLY A 404 -12.75 20.57 -8.90
C GLY A 404 -11.78 19.49 -9.39
N GLN A 405 -11.22 19.69 -10.59
CA GLN A 405 -10.30 18.76 -11.25
C GLN A 405 -8.82 19.06 -10.92
N PHE A 406 -8.49 19.20 -9.62
CA PHE A 406 -7.15 19.56 -9.16
C PHE A 406 -6.04 18.60 -9.66
N TRP A 407 -6.38 17.34 -9.91
CA TRP A 407 -5.43 16.31 -10.37
C TRP A 407 -4.84 16.60 -11.77
N ILE A 408 -5.45 17.48 -12.57
CA ILE A 408 -4.91 17.87 -13.89
C ILE A 408 -3.69 18.77 -13.71
N ASN A 409 -3.76 19.76 -12.82
CA ASN A 409 -2.72 20.79 -12.67
C ASN A 409 -1.84 20.57 -11.43
N GLU A 410 -2.37 19.98 -10.37
CA GLU A 410 -1.74 19.82 -9.06
C GLU A 410 -1.89 18.36 -8.56
N GLY A 411 -1.57 17.41 -9.45
CA GLY A 411 -1.76 15.97 -9.20
C GLY A 411 -1.03 15.45 -7.97
N GLN A 412 0.08 16.06 -7.55
CA GLN A 412 0.82 15.68 -6.33
C GLN A 412 -0.03 15.81 -5.06
N ARG A 413 -1.08 16.66 -5.03
CA ARG A 413 -1.98 16.84 -3.89
C ARG A 413 -2.78 15.57 -3.55
N MET A 414 -2.90 14.64 -4.50
CA MET A 414 -3.52 13.32 -4.26
C MET A 414 -2.76 12.49 -3.23
N LEU A 415 -1.50 12.81 -2.94
CA LEU A 415 -0.64 12.03 -2.06
C LEU A 415 -0.83 12.32 -0.56
N ALA A 416 -1.50 13.41 -0.20
CA ALA A 416 -1.77 13.76 1.19
C ALA A 416 -3.26 13.81 1.48
N ASN A 417 -3.68 13.28 2.63
CA ASN A 417 -4.97 13.62 3.21
C ASN A 417 -4.86 15.01 3.85
N ASN A 418 -5.91 15.81 3.77
CA ASN A 418 -5.92 17.15 4.35
C ASN A 418 -6.89 17.22 5.53
N SER A 419 -6.45 17.79 6.65
CA SER A 419 -7.28 18.01 7.84
C SER A 419 -7.14 19.45 8.36
N ALA A 420 -8.27 20.03 8.76
CA ALA A 420 -8.32 21.31 9.45
C ALA A 420 -8.01 21.12 10.95
N VAL A 421 -7.17 21.98 11.50
CA VAL A 421 -6.81 21.95 12.92
C VAL A 421 -7.74 22.84 13.70
N TYR A 422 -8.37 22.27 14.73
CA TYR A 422 -9.21 22.99 15.68
C TYR A 422 -8.50 23.09 17.03
N ASN A 423 -8.04 24.28 17.41
CA ASN A 423 -7.39 24.52 18.69
C ASN A 423 -8.39 24.73 19.82
N THR A 424 -9.62 25.14 19.49
CA THR A 424 -10.76 25.33 20.38
C THR A 424 -12.01 24.80 19.72
N LYS A 425 -13.12 24.68 20.47
CA LYS A 425 -14.41 24.40 19.88
C LYS A 425 -14.80 25.55 18.95
N PRO A 426 -15.07 25.32 17.66
CA PRO A 426 -15.46 26.35 16.73
C PRO A 426 -16.84 26.90 17.08
N THR A 427 -17.15 28.11 16.64
CA THR A 427 -18.52 28.58 16.60
C THR A 427 -19.36 27.73 15.65
N GLU A 428 -20.68 27.68 15.84
CA GLU A 428 -21.58 26.93 14.95
C GLU A 428 -21.41 27.32 13.48
N THR A 429 -21.23 28.62 13.22
CA THR A 429 -21.03 29.13 11.86
C THR A 429 -19.70 28.68 11.24
N GLU A 430 -18.60 28.69 11.99
CA GLU A 430 -17.31 28.19 11.52
C GLU A 430 -17.36 26.67 11.26
N PHE A 431 -17.96 25.92 12.18
CA PHE A 431 -18.14 24.48 12.02
C PHE A 431 -18.96 24.15 10.77
N LEU A 432 -20.11 24.82 10.57
CA LEU A 432 -20.98 24.56 9.42
C LEU A 432 -20.33 24.95 8.09
N LYS A 433 -19.53 26.00 8.05
CA LYS A 433 -18.77 26.34 6.81
C LYS A 433 -17.80 25.23 6.39
N GLU A 434 -17.02 24.69 7.33
CA GLU A 434 -16.13 23.57 7.04
C GLU A 434 -16.92 22.30 6.68
N TRP A 435 -18.02 22.03 7.39
CA TRP A 435 -18.85 20.87 7.15
C TRP A 435 -19.49 20.88 5.76
N ILE A 436 -19.99 22.03 5.33
CA ILE A 436 -20.54 22.20 3.97
C ILE A 436 -19.46 21.99 2.93
N SER A 437 -18.28 22.61 3.10
CA SER A 437 -17.16 22.43 2.18
C SER A 437 -16.73 20.96 2.06
N LEU A 438 -16.70 20.22 3.18
CA LEU A 438 -16.41 18.79 3.20
C LEU A 438 -17.47 17.99 2.41
N MET A 439 -18.76 18.28 2.63
CA MET A 439 -19.85 17.63 1.90
C MET A 439 -19.78 17.89 0.40
N GLU A 440 -19.56 19.15 -0.01
CA GLU A 440 -19.50 19.57 -1.41
C GLU A 440 -18.27 19.02 -2.14
N SER A 441 -17.16 18.79 -1.43
CA SER A 441 -15.94 18.22 -2.01
C SER A 441 -16.14 16.81 -2.59
N GLY A 442 -17.09 16.04 -2.05
CA GLY A 442 -17.33 14.64 -2.40
C GLY A 442 -16.15 13.70 -2.08
N SER A 443 -15.02 14.25 -1.63
CA SER A 443 -13.79 13.53 -1.33
C SER A 443 -13.55 13.28 0.16
N GLY A 444 -14.43 13.83 1.02
CA GLY A 444 -14.30 13.73 2.48
C GLY A 444 -13.21 14.65 3.08
N GLU A 445 -12.69 15.59 2.32
CA GLU A 445 -11.67 16.53 2.78
C GLU A 445 -12.22 17.97 2.90
N ARG A 446 -11.76 18.75 3.86
CA ARG A 446 -10.75 18.44 4.89
C ARG A 446 -11.40 17.69 6.04
N GLY A 447 -10.67 16.67 6.55
CA GLY A 447 -11.04 15.98 7.78
C GLY A 447 -10.86 16.87 9.02
N ILE A 448 -11.23 16.35 10.17
CA ILE A 448 -11.17 17.06 11.47
C ILE A 448 -9.91 16.58 12.22
N PHE A 449 -9.10 17.52 12.72
CA PHE A 449 -8.11 17.27 13.77
C PHE A 449 -8.35 18.25 14.93
N ASN A 450 -9.03 17.77 15.98
CA ASN A 450 -9.34 18.58 17.16
C ASN A 450 -8.20 18.52 18.18
N ARG A 451 -7.22 19.40 18.02
CA ARG A 451 -6.10 19.55 18.95
C ARG A 451 -6.56 20.04 20.33
N GLY A 452 -7.61 20.88 20.38
CA GLY A 452 -8.15 21.40 21.63
C GLY A 452 -8.67 20.32 22.58
N SER A 453 -9.16 19.19 22.05
CA SER A 453 -9.61 18.07 22.87
C SER A 453 -8.48 17.31 23.57
N LEU A 454 -7.24 17.45 23.13
CA LEU A 454 -6.08 16.72 23.67
C LEU A 454 -5.83 17.02 25.14
N TYR A 455 -6.12 18.25 25.58
CA TYR A 455 -6.02 18.64 27.00
C TYR A 455 -6.96 17.84 27.92
N LYS A 456 -8.05 17.28 27.37
CA LYS A 456 -9.06 16.49 28.08
C LYS A 456 -8.90 14.97 27.87
N THR A 457 -8.40 14.56 26.70
CA THR A 457 -8.44 13.16 26.24
C THR A 457 -7.13 12.41 26.40
N LEU A 458 -5.98 13.11 26.46
CA LEU A 458 -4.70 12.46 26.72
C LEU A 458 -4.58 11.98 28.16
N PRO A 459 -3.83 10.90 28.44
CA PRO A 459 -3.54 10.44 29.80
C PRO A 459 -2.87 11.53 30.64
N LYS A 460 -3.22 11.65 31.93
CA LYS A 460 -2.62 12.63 32.86
C LYS A 460 -1.10 12.58 32.84
N ARG A 461 -0.49 11.38 32.86
CA ARG A 461 0.97 11.19 32.80
C ARG A 461 1.61 11.80 31.55
N ARG A 462 0.87 11.87 30.42
CA ARG A 462 1.34 12.52 29.19
C ARG A 462 1.15 14.03 29.25
N ILE A 463 -0.01 14.47 29.73
CA ILE A 463 -0.32 15.91 29.90
C ILE A 463 0.74 16.57 30.80
N GLU A 464 1.04 15.96 31.94
CA GLU A 464 2.03 16.48 32.89
C GLU A 464 3.44 16.57 32.28
N LYS A 465 3.83 15.57 31.49
CA LYS A 465 5.16 15.50 30.87
C LYS A 465 5.30 16.41 29.64
N SER A 466 4.23 16.60 28.88
CA SER A 466 4.23 17.25 27.57
C SER A 466 3.36 18.52 27.52
N ALA A 467 3.02 19.12 28.65
CA ALA A 467 2.12 20.28 28.75
C ALA A 467 2.47 21.40 27.76
N ASN A 468 3.75 21.72 27.63
CA ASN A 468 4.25 22.79 26.76
C ASN A 468 4.13 22.47 25.25
N PHE A 469 3.86 21.22 24.88
CA PHE A 469 3.84 20.77 23.49
C PHE A 469 2.43 20.44 22.97
N ILE A 470 1.42 20.34 23.86
CA ILE A 470 0.06 19.89 23.46
C ILE A 470 -0.51 20.78 22.36
N GLY A 471 -0.32 22.13 22.45
CA GLY A 471 -0.75 23.09 21.43
C GLY A 471 -0.04 22.99 20.07
N GLU A 472 1.00 22.15 19.97
CA GLU A 472 1.79 21.93 18.74
C GLU A 472 1.72 20.48 18.26
N MET A 473 1.04 19.60 19.02
CA MET A 473 0.91 18.20 18.64
C MET A 473 0.11 18.06 17.34
N GLY A 474 0.51 17.09 16.55
CA GLY A 474 -0.18 16.65 15.36
C GLY A 474 -0.41 15.15 15.38
N THR A 475 -0.55 14.57 14.22
CA THR A 475 -0.86 13.14 14.08
C THR A 475 -0.10 12.51 12.91
N ASN A 476 0.03 11.19 12.94
CA ASN A 476 0.51 10.41 11.81
C ASN A 476 -0.53 10.38 10.66
N PRO A 477 -0.16 9.95 9.44
CA PRO A 477 -1.05 9.96 8.27
C PRO A 477 -2.42 9.34 8.46
N CYS A 478 -2.53 8.29 9.26
CA CYS A 478 -3.80 7.61 9.52
C CYS A 478 -4.59 8.21 10.70
N GLY A 479 -4.04 9.14 11.46
CA GLY A 479 -4.76 9.87 12.50
C GLY A 479 -4.90 9.17 13.85
N GLU A 480 -4.32 7.96 14.03
CA GLU A 480 -4.45 7.20 15.28
C GLU A 480 -3.46 7.58 16.37
N ILE A 481 -2.27 8.06 16.05
CA ILE A 481 -1.22 8.38 17.02
C ILE A 481 -1.02 9.88 17.13
N ILE A 482 -1.22 10.42 18.30
CA ILE A 482 -0.92 11.83 18.60
C ILE A 482 0.58 11.98 18.85
N LEU A 483 1.24 12.85 18.11
CA LEU A 483 2.68 13.00 18.05
C LEU A 483 3.10 14.46 18.30
N ARG A 484 4.23 14.65 18.99
CA ARG A 484 4.99 15.89 18.94
C ARG A 484 5.71 15.99 17.60
N SER A 485 6.06 17.18 17.16
CA SER A 485 6.97 17.33 16.02
C SER A 485 8.24 16.53 16.26
N ARG A 486 8.72 15.84 15.24
CA ARG A 486 9.89 14.93 15.30
C ARG A 486 9.69 13.76 16.26
N GLN A 487 8.59 13.01 16.03
CA GLN A 487 8.31 11.74 16.71
C GLN A 487 7.83 10.66 15.72
N PHE A 488 8.11 9.41 16.07
CA PHE A 488 7.62 8.24 15.35
C PHE A 488 6.45 7.60 16.07
N CYS A 489 5.50 7.06 15.28
CA CYS A 489 4.46 6.16 15.77
C CYS A 489 5.02 4.75 15.91
N ASN A 490 4.57 4.03 16.94
CA ASN A 490 4.96 2.65 17.23
C ASN A 490 3.67 1.82 17.33
N LEU A 491 3.47 0.89 16.40
CA LEU A 491 2.21 0.15 16.28
C LEU A 491 2.43 -1.35 16.48
N SER A 492 1.57 -1.96 17.27
CA SER A 492 1.34 -3.40 17.37
C SER A 492 -0.16 -3.68 17.37
N GLU A 493 -0.58 -4.93 17.19
CA GLU A 493 -1.97 -5.19 16.90
C GLU A 493 -2.45 -6.51 17.50
N VAL A 494 -3.56 -6.46 18.23
CA VAL A 494 -4.34 -7.62 18.66
C VAL A 494 -5.31 -7.97 17.54
N VAL A 495 -5.36 -9.24 17.16
CA VAL A 495 -6.34 -9.75 16.19
C VAL A 495 -7.50 -10.38 16.98
N ALA A 496 -8.60 -9.63 17.08
CA ALA A 496 -9.81 -10.13 17.72
C ALA A 496 -10.60 -11.04 16.77
N ARG A 497 -11.13 -12.13 17.32
CA ARG A 497 -11.88 -13.15 16.60
C ARG A 497 -13.26 -13.36 17.25
N ALA A 498 -14.20 -13.90 16.49
CA ALA A 498 -15.53 -14.24 17.00
C ALA A 498 -15.49 -15.27 18.15
N GLU A 499 -14.54 -16.21 18.03
CA GLU A 499 -14.34 -17.31 18.99
C GLU A 499 -13.51 -16.96 20.23
N ASP A 500 -12.93 -15.75 20.31
CA ASP A 500 -12.07 -15.36 21.43
C ASP A 500 -12.82 -15.29 22.75
N THR A 501 -12.21 -15.86 23.79
CA THR A 501 -12.62 -15.66 25.18
C THR A 501 -11.97 -14.41 25.78
N GLU A 502 -12.37 -14.02 27.00
CA GLU A 502 -11.71 -12.94 27.74
C GLU A 502 -10.23 -13.25 27.97
N GLU A 503 -9.90 -14.49 28.34
CA GLU A 503 -8.52 -14.93 28.56
C GLU A 503 -7.68 -14.82 27.29
N ASP A 504 -8.24 -15.17 26.13
CA ASP A 504 -7.56 -15.04 24.84
C ASP A 504 -7.23 -13.59 24.53
N LEU A 505 -8.19 -12.69 24.66
CA LEU A 505 -7.98 -11.27 24.42
C LEU A 505 -6.94 -10.68 25.41
N MET A 506 -7.01 -11.09 26.71
CA MET A 506 -6.04 -10.66 27.72
C MET A 506 -4.64 -11.16 27.42
N ARG A 507 -4.48 -12.38 26.92
CA ARG A 507 -3.19 -12.93 26.45
C ARG A 507 -2.68 -12.19 25.23
N LYS A 508 -3.53 -11.96 24.23
CA LYS A 508 -3.17 -11.25 23.00
C LYS A 508 -2.73 -9.81 23.27
N ILE A 509 -3.44 -9.06 24.14
CA ILE A 509 -3.07 -7.68 24.47
C ILE A 509 -1.73 -7.63 25.23
N ARG A 510 -1.46 -8.60 26.08
CA ARG A 510 -0.16 -8.72 26.77
C ARG A 510 0.97 -8.87 25.75
N ILE A 511 0.83 -9.77 24.78
CA ILE A 511 1.85 -10.00 23.76
C ILE A 511 2.03 -8.77 22.86
N ALA A 512 0.94 -8.19 22.36
CA ALA A 512 1.01 -6.99 21.52
C ALA A 512 1.68 -5.82 22.25
N THR A 513 1.48 -5.69 23.58
CA THR A 513 2.14 -4.67 24.40
C THR A 513 3.63 -4.96 24.58
N ILE A 514 4.04 -6.22 24.76
CA ILE A 514 5.46 -6.60 24.79
C ILE A 514 6.13 -6.21 23.47
N LEU A 515 5.52 -6.53 22.33
CA LEU A 515 6.02 -6.21 21.01
C LEU A 515 6.20 -4.70 20.83
N GLY A 516 5.21 -3.89 21.20
CA GLY A 516 5.30 -2.41 21.15
C GLY A 516 6.37 -1.86 22.10
N THR A 517 6.46 -2.38 23.35
CA THR A 517 7.47 -1.95 24.32
C THR A 517 8.88 -2.26 23.82
N TYR A 518 9.07 -3.47 23.24
CA TYR A 518 10.33 -3.82 22.57
C TYR A 518 10.67 -2.84 21.45
N GLN A 519 9.75 -2.59 20.52
CA GLN A 519 10.01 -1.68 19.40
C GLN A 519 10.38 -0.27 19.88
N SER A 520 9.83 0.22 20.99
CA SER A 520 10.17 1.53 21.54
C SER A 520 11.64 1.65 21.99
N THR A 521 12.38 0.53 22.12
CA THR A 521 13.83 0.53 22.39
C THR A 521 14.68 0.87 21.17
N LEU A 522 14.09 0.85 19.96
CA LEU A 522 14.78 1.05 18.68
C LEU A 522 14.88 2.56 18.37
N THR A 523 15.93 3.21 18.80
CA THR A 523 16.11 4.69 18.71
C THR A 523 17.38 5.11 17.96
N LYS A 524 17.94 4.25 17.09
CA LYS A 524 19.06 4.59 16.21
C LYS A 524 18.52 5.19 14.90
N PHE A 525 18.38 6.52 14.85
CA PHE A 525 17.75 7.22 13.71
C PHE A 525 18.74 7.80 12.68
N GLY A 526 20.04 7.68 12.91
CA GLY A 526 21.09 8.00 11.94
C GLY A 526 21.13 9.48 11.53
N TYR A 527 20.71 9.77 10.32
CA TYR A 527 20.74 11.11 9.69
C TYR A 527 19.90 12.16 10.41
N LEU A 528 18.83 11.75 11.07
CA LEU A 528 17.88 12.68 11.68
C LEU A 528 18.48 13.44 12.86
N SER A 529 17.96 14.63 13.14
CA SER A 529 18.36 15.44 14.29
C SER A 529 18.18 14.70 15.62
N LYS A 530 18.98 15.08 16.62
CA LYS A 530 18.92 14.47 17.95
C LYS A 530 17.55 14.59 18.62
N GLU A 531 16.76 15.59 18.23
CA GLU A 531 15.41 15.81 18.74
C GLU A 531 14.49 14.59 18.52
N TRP A 532 14.61 13.91 17.39
CA TRP A 532 13.87 12.66 17.12
C TRP A 532 14.12 11.60 18.17
N LYS A 533 15.39 11.36 18.47
CA LYS A 533 15.79 10.39 19.47
C LYS A 533 15.29 10.82 20.85
N ASN A 534 15.54 12.06 21.24
CA ASN A 534 15.15 12.58 22.54
C ASN A 534 13.65 12.48 22.77
N ASN A 535 12.84 12.94 21.80
CA ASN A 535 11.38 12.90 21.88
C ASN A 535 10.83 11.47 22.00
N CYS A 536 11.39 10.53 21.20
CA CYS A 536 10.98 9.13 21.25
C CYS A 536 11.41 8.46 22.57
N GLU A 537 12.60 8.75 23.09
CA GLU A 537 13.09 8.18 24.34
C GLU A 537 12.38 8.76 25.58
N GLU A 538 12.01 10.02 25.52
CA GLU A 538 11.27 10.69 26.59
C GLU A 538 9.85 10.11 26.75
N GLU A 539 9.10 9.93 25.66
CA GLU A 539 7.70 9.51 25.74
C GLU A 539 7.47 8.01 25.52
N ARG A 540 8.39 7.30 24.84
CA ARG A 540 8.28 5.85 24.55
C ARG A 540 6.88 5.43 24.05
N LEU A 541 6.30 6.23 23.14
CA LEU A 541 4.93 6.02 22.68
C LEU A 541 4.69 4.60 22.10
N LEU A 542 3.55 4.03 22.44
CA LEU A 542 3.01 2.82 21.84
C LEU A 542 1.67 3.15 21.17
N GLY A 543 1.28 2.32 20.23
CA GLY A 543 -0.05 2.28 19.64
C GLY A 543 -0.48 0.82 19.55
N VAL A 544 -0.82 0.24 20.71
CA VAL A 544 -1.39 -1.12 20.77
C VAL A 544 -2.82 -1.05 20.25
N SER A 545 -3.06 -1.65 19.10
CA SER A 545 -4.34 -1.61 18.40
C SER A 545 -5.13 -2.90 18.56
N VAL A 546 -6.44 -2.85 18.39
CA VAL A 546 -7.33 -4.02 18.29
C VAL A 546 -8.01 -3.97 16.92
N THR A 547 -7.76 -4.99 16.09
CA THR A 547 -8.43 -5.18 14.79
C THR A 547 -9.44 -6.32 14.87
N GLY A 548 -10.39 -6.40 13.93
CA GLY A 548 -11.45 -7.41 13.95
C GLY A 548 -12.62 -7.04 14.87
N GLN A 549 -12.81 -5.75 15.20
CA GLN A 549 -13.81 -5.35 16.18
C GLN A 549 -15.24 -5.71 15.75
N TRP A 550 -15.56 -5.63 14.46
CA TRP A 550 -16.88 -5.99 13.97
C TRP A 550 -17.08 -7.51 13.75
N ASP A 551 -15.98 -8.30 13.80
CA ASP A 551 -16.06 -9.76 13.82
C ASP A 551 -16.26 -10.30 15.25
N SER A 552 -15.87 -9.57 16.30
CA SER A 552 -15.87 -10.00 17.71
C SER A 552 -16.83 -9.18 18.56
N LYS A 553 -17.74 -9.83 19.29
CA LYS A 553 -18.66 -9.17 20.24
C LYS A 553 -17.89 -8.62 21.45
N LEU A 554 -16.94 -9.39 22.00
CA LEU A 554 -16.16 -9.00 23.17
C LEU A 554 -15.30 -7.75 22.91
N SER A 555 -14.73 -7.60 21.74
CA SER A 555 -13.91 -6.43 21.41
C SER A 555 -14.71 -5.13 21.18
N ARG A 556 -16.04 -5.19 21.28
CA ARG A 556 -16.95 -4.03 21.27
C ARG A 556 -17.57 -3.73 22.64
N ASP A 557 -17.37 -4.63 23.60
CA ASP A 557 -17.87 -4.45 24.96
C ASP A 557 -17.05 -3.38 25.71
N PRO A 558 -17.69 -2.33 26.29
CA PRO A 558 -17.01 -1.24 26.98
C PRO A 558 -16.17 -1.71 28.19
N GLU A 559 -16.63 -2.71 28.93
CA GLU A 559 -15.95 -3.23 30.10
C GLU A 559 -14.69 -4.01 29.67
N MET A 560 -14.84 -4.86 28.65
CA MET A 560 -13.70 -5.59 28.07
C MET A 560 -12.63 -4.66 27.51
N LEU A 561 -13.04 -3.62 26.77
CA LEU A 561 -12.11 -2.60 26.24
C LEU A 561 -11.37 -1.87 27.36
N SER A 562 -12.03 -1.58 28.47
CA SER A 562 -11.39 -0.97 29.66
C SER A 562 -10.40 -1.94 30.32
N LYS A 563 -10.72 -3.22 30.43
CA LYS A 563 -9.80 -4.27 30.92
C LYS A 563 -8.55 -4.36 30.04
N LEU A 564 -8.73 -4.39 28.71
CA LEU A 564 -7.62 -4.44 27.76
C LEU A 564 -6.68 -3.23 27.88
N ARG A 565 -7.23 -2.01 28.02
CA ARG A 565 -6.43 -0.79 28.25
C ARG A 565 -5.61 -0.88 29.52
N LEU A 566 -6.24 -1.26 30.62
CA LEU A 566 -5.56 -1.38 31.92
C LEU A 566 -4.47 -2.43 31.90
N GLU A 567 -4.72 -3.55 31.25
CA GLU A 567 -3.71 -4.61 31.09
C GLU A 567 -2.53 -4.12 30.23
N ALA A 568 -2.77 -3.43 29.11
CA ALA A 568 -1.71 -2.86 28.31
C ALA A 568 -0.82 -1.90 29.12
N ILE A 569 -1.42 -1.04 29.95
CA ILE A 569 -0.67 -0.14 30.85
C ILE A 569 0.17 -0.94 31.84
N ARG A 570 -0.42 -1.95 32.49
CA ARG A 570 0.26 -2.82 33.45
C ARG A 570 1.46 -3.55 32.82
N ILE A 571 1.27 -4.11 31.65
CA ILE A 571 2.31 -4.86 30.91
C ILE A 571 3.43 -3.93 30.46
N ASN A 572 3.10 -2.78 29.90
CA ASN A 572 4.12 -1.79 29.52
C ASN A 572 5.01 -1.40 30.72
N LYS A 573 4.42 -1.13 31.88
CA LYS A 573 5.17 -0.80 33.09
C LYS A 573 6.16 -1.89 33.49
N ILE A 574 5.74 -3.18 33.44
CA ILE A 574 6.59 -4.32 33.78
C ILE A 574 7.75 -4.45 32.79
N TYR A 575 7.46 -4.43 31.49
CA TYR A 575 8.47 -4.71 30.47
C TYR A 575 9.35 -3.49 30.18
N ALA A 576 8.87 -2.26 30.31
CA ALA A 576 9.72 -1.08 30.25
C ALA A 576 10.81 -1.12 31.30
N LYS A 577 10.46 -1.46 32.56
CA LYS A 577 11.43 -1.67 33.64
C LYS A 577 12.45 -2.78 33.31
N ARG A 578 11.99 -3.90 32.76
CA ARG A 578 12.88 -5.02 32.36
C ARG A 578 13.82 -4.66 31.22
N PHE A 579 13.37 -3.86 30.29
CA PHE A 579 14.15 -3.40 29.14
C PHE A 579 15.02 -2.17 29.46
N GLY A 580 14.96 -1.65 30.69
CA GLY A 580 15.75 -0.52 31.13
C GLY A 580 15.37 0.82 30.48
N ILE A 581 14.08 0.99 30.13
CA ILE A 581 13.54 2.21 29.53
C ILE A 581 12.43 2.84 30.37
N SER A 582 12.07 4.08 30.09
CA SER A 582 10.93 4.76 30.71
C SER A 582 9.61 4.09 30.34
N GLU A 583 8.62 4.13 31.23
CA GLU A 583 7.23 3.77 30.93
C GLU A 583 6.67 4.69 29.83
N SER A 584 5.85 4.14 28.95
CA SER A 584 5.22 4.88 27.86
C SER A 584 4.19 5.86 28.39
N THR A 585 4.21 7.07 27.85
CA THR A 585 3.25 8.11 28.25
C THR A 585 1.88 7.90 27.63
N CYS A 586 1.79 7.13 26.53
CA CYS A 586 0.57 6.79 25.83
C CYS A 586 0.74 5.42 25.14
N ILE A 587 -0.25 4.53 25.24
CA ILE A 587 -0.06 3.11 24.92
C ILE A 587 -1.06 2.58 23.91
N THR A 588 -2.35 2.91 24.02
CA THR A 588 -3.40 2.30 23.23
C THR A 588 -3.94 3.22 22.13
N ALA A 589 -4.22 2.64 20.97
CA ALA A 589 -4.81 3.31 19.80
C ALA A 589 -5.63 2.29 19.01
N VAL A 590 -6.37 2.72 18.01
CA VAL A 590 -6.89 1.81 17.00
C VAL A 590 -6.49 2.34 15.63
N LYS A 591 -5.75 1.52 14.89
CA LYS A 591 -5.33 1.84 13.51
C LYS A 591 -6.31 1.27 12.48
N PRO A 592 -6.33 1.80 11.23
CA PRO A 592 -7.23 1.30 10.18
C PRO A 592 -6.96 -0.14 9.73
N SER A 593 -5.77 -0.69 9.95
CA SER A 593 -5.38 -2.09 9.73
C SER A 593 -5.55 -2.65 8.30
N GLY A 594 -5.35 -1.85 7.23
CA GLY A 594 -5.63 -2.26 5.87
C GLY A 594 -4.95 -3.56 5.40
N THR A 595 -3.62 -3.62 5.43
CA THR A 595 -2.87 -4.79 4.94
C THR A 595 -2.85 -5.93 5.96
N VAL A 596 -2.76 -5.62 7.27
CA VAL A 596 -2.75 -6.65 8.32
C VAL A 596 -4.07 -7.41 8.31
N SER A 597 -5.20 -6.70 8.29
CA SER A 597 -6.52 -7.36 8.29
C SER A 597 -6.71 -8.33 7.13
N GLN A 598 -6.16 -8.02 5.95
CA GLN A 598 -6.18 -8.94 4.81
C GLN A 598 -5.24 -10.14 5.01
N THR A 599 -4.05 -9.92 5.60
CA THR A 599 -3.11 -11.01 5.90
C THR A 599 -3.66 -11.98 6.94
N VAL A 600 -4.35 -11.46 7.97
CA VAL A 600 -4.88 -12.27 9.07
C VAL A 600 -6.36 -12.62 8.90
N ASP A 601 -7.02 -12.15 7.85
CA ASP A 601 -8.45 -12.33 7.58
C ASP A 601 -9.34 -11.93 8.76
N CYS A 602 -9.48 -10.62 8.95
CA CYS A 602 -10.43 -10.05 9.92
C CYS A 602 -10.98 -8.71 9.43
N ALA A 603 -12.02 -8.21 10.09
CA ALA A 603 -12.52 -6.86 9.89
C ALA A 603 -11.42 -5.82 10.17
N SER A 604 -11.35 -4.74 9.41
CA SER A 604 -10.24 -3.80 9.34
C SER A 604 -10.32 -2.76 10.46
N GLY A 605 -9.67 -2.99 11.59
CA GLY A 605 -9.73 -2.10 12.76
C GLY A 605 -11.16 -1.94 13.27
N MET A 606 -11.72 -0.74 13.10
CA MET A 606 -13.10 -0.39 13.45
C MET A 606 -14.03 -0.33 12.22
N HIS A 607 -13.57 -0.73 11.05
CA HIS A 607 -14.42 -0.77 9.86
C HIS A 607 -15.14 -2.11 9.78
N PRO A 608 -16.44 -2.13 9.43
CA PRO A 608 -17.19 -3.37 9.24
C PRO A 608 -16.70 -4.13 7.99
N ARG A 609 -17.05 -5.41 7.88
CA ARG A 609 -16.85 -6.17 6.64
C ARG A 609 -17.70 -5.58 5.51
N HIS A 610 -17.26 -5.79 4.26
CA HIS A 610 -17.98 -5.24 3.10
C HIS A 610 -19.37 -5.84 2.93
N ALA A 611 -19.48 -7.16 3.01
CA ALA A 611 -20.73 -7.93 2.93
C ALA A 611 -20.51 -9.32 3.54
N PRO A 612 -21.56 -10.14 3.79
CA PRO A 612 -21.42 -11.53 4.23
C PRO A 612 -20.60 -12.38 3.25
N TYR A 613 -20.81 -12.19 1.96
CA TYR A 613 -20.05 -12.79 0.86
C TYR A 613 -19.67 -11.70 -0.13
N TYR A 614 -18.39 -11.65 -0.52
CA TYR A 614 -17.91 -10.63 -1.44
C TYR A 614 -16.68 -11.09 -2.23
N ILE A 615 -16.44 -10.45 -3.35
CA ILE A 615 -15.20 -10.57 -4.10
C ILE A 615 -14.24 -9.45 -3.67
N ARG A 616 -13.03 -9.81 -3.27
CA ARG A 616 -11.92 -8.87 -3.11
C ARG A 616 -11.04 -8.91 -4.35
N ARG A 617 -10.93 -7.78 -5.03
CA ARG A 617 -10.12 -7.65 -6.24
C ARG A 617 -8.78 -6.98 -5.95
N VAL A 618 -7.73 -7.53 -6.50
CA VAL A 618 -6.37 -7.01 -6.34
C VAL A 618 -5.74 -6.81 -7.71
N ARG A 619 -5.29 -5.59 -7.96
CA ARG A 619 -4.58 -5.21 -9.17
C ARG A 619 -3.12 -5.64 -9.11
N ILE A 620 -2.60 -6.20 -10.21
CA ILE A 620 -1.23 -6.71 -10.30
C ILE A 620 -0.68 -6.48 -11.70
N SER A 621 0.64 -6.17 -11.80
CA SER A 621 1.29 -6.00 -13.10
C SER A 621 1.36 -7.32 -13.88
N ALA A 622 1.19 -7.24 -15.19
CA ALA A 622 1.39 -8.39 -16.08
C ALA A 622 2.81 -8.99 -16.01
N THR A 623 3.79 -8.18 -15.62
CA THR A 623 5.20 -8.59 -15.51
C THR A 623 5.56 -9.21 -14.17
N ASP A 624 4.72 -9.05 -13.14
CA ASP A 624 4.96 -9.55 -11.79
C ASP A 624 5.07 -11.08 -11.76
N SER A 625 6.13 -11.58 -11.15
CA SER A 625 6.40 -13.02 -11.05
C SER A 625 5.33 -13.78 -10.28
N LEU A 626 4.76 -13.15 -9.25
CA LEU A 626 3.66 -13.70 -8.47
C LEU A 626 2.39 -13.87 -9.33
N PHE A 627 2.09 -12.87 -10.19
CA PHE A 627 0.98 -12.97 -11.15
C PHE A 627 1.21 -14.11 -12.14
N LYS A 628 2.41 -14.20 -12.73
CA LYS A 628 2.75 -15.26 -13.69
C LYS A 628 2.58 -16.66 -13.08
N MET A 629 3.07 -16.82 -11.85
CA MET A 629 2.94 -18.06 -11.09
C MET A 629 1.47 -18.42 -10.85
N MET A 630 0.67 -17.50 -10.35
CA MET A 630 -0.75 -17.72 -10.06
C MET A 630 -1.57 -17.98 -11.34
N LYS A 631 -1.29 -17.22 -12.40
CA LYS A 631 -1.92 -17.42 -13.70
C LYS A 631 -1.67 -18.83 -14.25
N ASP A 632 -0.44 -19.31 -14.18
CA ASP A 632 -0.07 -20.65 -14.65
C ASP A 632 -0.73 -21.76 -13.80
N GLN A 633 -1.12 -21.44 -12.56
CA GLN A 633 -1.88 -22.32 -11.67
C GLN A 633 -3.40 -22.15 -11.82
N GLY A 634 -3.88 -21.26 -12.70
CA GLY A 634 -5.29 -21.16 -13.06
C GLY A 634 -6.10 -20.16 -12.23
N VAL A 635 -5.48 -19.14 -11.60
CA VAL A 635 -6.21 -18.09 -10.89
C VAL A 635 -7.19 -17.38 -11.85
N PRO A 636 -8.42 -17.08 -11.44
CA PRO A 636 -9.30 -16.19 -12.18
C PRO A 636 -8.74 -14.77 -12.24
N TYR A 637 -8.68 -14.16 -13.43
CA TYR A 637 -8.18 -12.81 -13.62
C TYR A 637 -8.85 -12.10 -14.79
N HIS A 638 -8.92 -10.77 -14.73
CA HIS A 638 -9.46 -9.91 -15.78
C HIS A 638 -8.42 -8.83 -16.15
N PRO A 639 -8.44 -8.30 -17.38
CA PRO A 639 -7.66 -7.10 -17.69
C PRO A 639 -8.23 -5.90 -16.91
N GLU A 640 -7.41 -4.88 -16.66
CA GLU A 640 -7.87 -3.62 -16.08
C GLU A 640 -8.94 -2.97 -16.98
N VAL A 641 -9.86 -2.23 -16.37
CA VAL A 641 -10.95 -1.55 -17.10
C VAL A 641 -10.40 -0.71 -18.26
N GLY A 642 -10.96 -0.90 -19.43
CA GLY A 642 -10.54 -0.21 -20.66
C GLY A 642 -9.34 -0.85 -21.38
N GLN A 643 -8.82 -1.99 -20.90
CA GLN A 643 -7.75 -2.75 -21.57
C GLN A 643 -8.30 -4.07 -22.11
N SER A 644 -7.78 -4.52 -23.24
CA SER A 644 -8.07 -5.89 -23.74
C SER A 644 -7.17 -6.93 -23.07
N MET A 645 -7.51 -8.20 -23.18
CA MET A 645 -6.69 -9.31 -22.65
C MET A 645 -5.28 -9.36 -23.28
N GLU A 646 -5.17 -8.92 -24.52
CA GLU A 646 -3.93 -8.91 -25.31
C GLU A 646 -3.03 -7.73 -24.95
N GLU A 647 -3.61 -6.57 -24.61
CA GLU A 647 -2.91 -5.30 -24.40
C GLU A 647 -2.73 -4.94 -22.92
N ALA A 648 -3.32 -5.72 -22.02
CA ALA A 648 -3.30 -5.42 -20.61
C ALA A 648 -1.89 -5.50 -20.02
N ASN A 649 -1.44 -4.40 -19.43
CA ASN A 649 -0.26 -4.30 -18.60
C ASN A 649 -0.56 -4.47 -17.10
N THR A 650 -1.85 -4.38 -16.74
CA THR A 650 -2.36 -4.59 -15.39
C THR A 650 -3.52 -5.57 -15.44
N PHE A 651 -3.50 -6.55 -14.55
CA PHE A 651 -4.57 -7.52 -14.37
C PHE A 651 -5.20 -7.38 -12.98
N VAL A 652 -6.44 -7.83 -12.89
CA VAL A 652 -7.24 -7.82 -11.66
C VAL A 652 -7.47 -9.28 -11.26
N LEU A 653 -6.93 -9.69 -10.11
CA LEU A 653 -7.17 -10.99 -9.50
C LEU A 653 -8.42 -10.91 -8.63
N GLU A 654 -9.23 -11.96 -8.63
CA GLU A 654 -10.44 -12.05 -7.81
C GLU A 654 -10.29 -13.11 -6.73
N PHE A 655 -10.61 -12.72 -5.49
CA PHE A 655 -10.59 -13.61 -4.33
C PHE A 655 -11.98 -13.62 -3.70
N PRO A 656 -12.68 -14.75 -3.70
CA PRO A 656 -13.95 -14.88 -2.97
C PRO A 656 -13.69 -14.88 -1.47
N MET A 657 -14.44 -14.05 -0.76
CA MET A 657 -14.31 -13.84 0.69
C MET A 657 -15.65 -14.10 1.38
N LYS A 658 -15.60 -14.66 2.58
CA LYS A 658 -16.74 -14.88 3.47
C LYS A 658 -16.46 -14.23 4.82
N ALA A 659 -17.41 -13.43 5.29
CA ALA A 659 -17.37 -12.89 6.65
C ALA A 659 -17.72 -14.00 7.69
N PRO A 660 -17.27 -13.92 8.93
CA PRO A 660 -17.81 -14.74 10.03
C PRO A 660 -19.34 -14.62 10.10
N GLU A 661 -20.00 -15.66 10.61
CA GLU A 661 -21.47 -15.75 10.60
C GLU A 661 -22.15 -14.59 11.34
N ASP A 662 -21.58 -14.14 12.46
CA ASP A 662 -22.09 -13.05 13.30
C ASP A 662 -21.43 -11.68 12.99
N ALA A 663 -20.64 -11.56 11.91
CA ALA A 663 -19.97 -10.31 11.55
C ALA A 663 -20.99 -9.25 11.11
N ILE A 664 -20.79 -8.03 11.58
CA ILE A 664 -21.57 -6.88 11.15
C ILE A 664 -20.92 -6.28 9.89
N CYS A 665 -21.73 -6.08 8.85
CA CYS A 665 -21.30 -5.55 7.57
C CYS A 665 -21.64 -4.06 7.42
N LYS A 666 -21.07 -3.41 6.40
CA LYS A 666 -21.16 -1.96 6.21
C LYS A 666 -22.61 -1.45 6.03
N ASP A 667 -23.48 -2.29 5.45
CA ASP A 667 -24.87 -1.90 5.17
C ASP A 667 -25.82 -2.20 6.34
N ASP A 668 -25.31 -2.86 7.41
CA ASP A 668 -26.08 -3.18 8.62
C ASP A 668 -26.06 -2.03 9.64
N ILE A 669 -25.20 -1.00 9.45
CA ILE A 669 -24.98 0.07 10.41
C ILE A 669 -25.05 1.46 9.78
N SER A 670 -25.63 2.40 10.51
CA SER A 670 -25.67 3.82 10.14
C SER A 670 -24.35 4.54 10.44
N ALA A 671 -24.18 5.76 9.93
CA ALA A 671 -23.06 6.62 10.32
C ALA A 671 -23.07 6.94 11.83
N ILE A 672 -24.25 7.05 12.43
CA ILE A 672 -24.39 7.29 13.89
C ILE A 672 -23.96 6.05 14.69
N ASP A 673 -24.30 4.84 14.25
CA ASP A 673 -23.85 3.61 14.92
C ASP A 673 -22.33 3.50 14.87
N GLN A 674 -21.69 3.86 13.74
CA GLN A 674 -20.24 3.92 13.63
C GLN A 674 -19.63 4.94 14.60
N LEU A 675 -20.24 6.11 14.76
CA LEU A 675 -19.80 7.16 15.68
C LEU A 675 -20.02 6.78 17.15
N GLU A 676 -21.11 6.12 17.49
CA GLU A 676 -21.33 5.61 18.84
C GLU A 676 -20.33 4.51 19.22
N HIS A 677 -20.03 3.60 18.29
CA HIS A 677 -18.96 2.63 18.50
C HIS A 677 -17.60 3.33 18.63
N TRP A 678 -17.30 4.32 17.80
CA TRP A 678 -16.11 5.14 17.92
C TRP A 678 -15.99 5.77 19.31
N LYS A 679 -17.07 6.33 19.82
CA LYS A 679 -17.12 6.93 21.17
C LYS A 679 -16.85 5.90 22.26
N VAL A 680 -17.44 4.70 22.18
CA VAL A 680 -17.17 3.60 23.11
C VAL A 680 -15.67 3.26 23.14
N VAL A 681 -15.06 3.10 21.97
CA VAL A 681 -13.63 2.79 21.86
C VAL A 681 -12.76 3.95 22.32
N LYS A 682 -13.13 5.19 21.99
CA LYS A 682 -12.40 6.40 22.41
C LYS A 682 -12.35 6.54 23.92
N VAL A 683 -13.45 6.29 24.58
CA VAL A 683 -13.57 6.50 26.03
C VAL A 683 -12.97 5.33 26.82
N ASN A 684 -13.20 4.09 26.37
CA ASN A 684 -12.86 2.92 27.16
C ASN A 684 -11.49 2.32 26.80
N TYR A 685 -11.02 2.47 25.57
CA TYR A 685 -9.79 1.80 25.12
C TYR A 685 -8.65 2.76 24.80
N THR A 686 -8.85 3.76 23.92
CA THR A 686 -7.72 4.51 23.37
C THR A 686 -7.21 5.59 24.28
N GLU A 687 -5.89 5.65 24.44
CA GLU A 687 -5.17 6.78 25.05
C GLU A 687 -4.73 7.80 23.99
N HIS A 688 -4.56 7.38 22.74
CA HIS A 688 -4.38 8.22 21.57
C HIS A 688 -5.73 8.51 20.89
N ASN A 689 -5.93 7.97 19.70
CA ASN A 689 -7.16 8.17 18.94
C ASN A 689 -7.56 6.87 18.23
N PRO A 690 -8.85 6.53 18.15
CA PRO A 690 -9.32 5.49 17.25
C PRO A 690 -9.48 6.07 15.86
N SER A 691 -8.70 5.56 14.88
CA SER A 691 -8.80 5.99 13.49
C SER A 691 -9.87 5.22 12.74
N VAL A 692 -10.80 5.94 12.17
CA VAL A 692 -11.88 5.39 11.34
C VAL A 692 -12.32 6.42 10.29
N THR A 693 -12.71 5.94 9.13
CA THR A 693 -13.46 6.72 8.15
C THR A 693 -14.92 6.40 8.30
N ILE A 694 -15.72 7.39 8.68
CA ILE A 694 -17.17 7.24 8.82
C ILE A 694 -17.81 7.25 7.43
N SER A 695 -18.52 6.18 7.11
CA SER A 695 -19.30 6.06 5.89
C SER A 695 -20.68 6.71 6.09
N VAL A 696 -20.92 7.85 5.43
CA VAL A 696 -22.10 8.68 5.65
C VAL A 696 -23.09 8.50 4.50
N GLY A 697 -24.29 8.03 4.82
CA GLY A 697 -25.40 7.92 3.88
C GLY A 697 -25.92 9.28 3.44
N GLU A 698 -26.63 9.32 2.31
CA GLU A 698 -27.12 10.54 1.69
C GLU A 698 -27.93 11.44 2.64
N ASN A 699 -28.72 10.85 3.54
CA ASN A 699 -29.59 11.55 4.48
C ASN A 699 -29.01 11.64 5.91
N GLU A 700 -27.76 11.24 6.15
CA GLU A 700 -27.17 11.18 7.49
C GLU A 700 -26.30 12.40 7.83
N TRP A 701 -25.90 13.21 6.86
CA TRP A 701 -24.92 14.30 7.02
C TRP A 701 -25.27 15.32 8.12
N ILE A 702 -26.55 15.70 8.24
CA ILE A 702 -26.99 16.65 9.26
C ILE A 702 -26.93 16.02 10.65
N GLN A 703 -27.30 14.75 10.78
CA GLN A 703 -27.27 14.03 12.05
C GLN A 703 -25.81 13.84 12.51
N VAL A 704 -24.92 13.52 11.59
CA VAL A 704 -23.48 13.40 11.85
C VAL A 704 -22.90 14.74 12.31
N ALA A 705 -23.23 15.85 11.64
CA ALA A 705 -22.82 17.20 12.06
C ALA A 705 -23.26 17.52 13.49
N HIS A 706 -24.52 17.26 13.80
CA HIS A 706 -25.08 17.48 15.13
C HIS A 706 -24.35 16.62 16.19
N TRP A 707 -24.17 15.33 15.92
CA TRP A 707 -23.47 14.42 16.81
C TRP A 707 -22.04 14.89 17.10
N LEU A 708 -21.29 15.30 16.07
CA LEU A 708 -19.92 15.82 16.19
C LEU A 708 -19.86 17.06 17.08
N TYR A 709 -20.75 18.02 16.84
CA TYR A 709 -20.78 19.26 17.60
C TYR A 709 -21.13 19.04 19.07
N GLN A 710 -22.05 18.09 19.38
CA GLN A 710 -22.40 17.70 20.74
C GLN A 710 -21.25 16.97 21.46
N ASN A 711 -20.52 16.13 20.77
CA ASN A 711 -19.43 15.33 21.34
C ASN A 711 -18.04 15.95 21.15
N TRP A 712 -17.94 17.28 20.85
CA TRP A 712 -16.71 17.96 20.45
C TRP A 712 -15.56 17.77 21.43
N ASP A 713 -15.82 17.67 22.72
CA ASP A 713 -14.81 17.53 23.77
C ASP A 713 -14.02 16.22 23.72
N ILE A 714 -14.56 15.21 23.07
CA ILE A 714 -13.90 13.90 22.92
C ILE A 714 -13.45 13.61 21.46
N VAL A 715 -14.02 14.34 20.49
CA VAL A 715 -13.63 14.21 19.08
C VAL A 715 -12.14 14.53 18.95
N GLY A 716 -11.39 13.62 18.32
CA GLY A 716 -9.97 13.76 17.99
C GLY A 716 -9.78 13.96 16.50
N GLY A 717 -9.15 12.97 15.83
CA GLY A 717 -9.06 12.90 14.38
C GLY A 717 -10.19 12.05 13.81
N LEU A 718 -10.95 12.58 12.84
CA LEU A 718 -12.00 11.87 12.12
C LEU A 718 -12.03 12.27 10.65
N SER A 719 -12.33 11.30 9.79
CA SER A 719 -12.58 11.49 8.37
C SER A 719 -13.94 10.92 7.97
N PHE A 720 -14.51 11.44 6.88
CA PHE A 720 -15.86 11.12 6.45
C PHE A 720 -15.84 10.87 4.94
N LEU A 721 -16.58 9.86 4.48
CA LEU A 721 -16.78 9.60 3.06
C LEU A 721 -18.26 9.39 2.78
N PRO A 722 -18.78 9.93 1.66
CA PRO A 722 -20.13 9.59 1.21
C PRO A 722 -20.25 8.07 1.03
N ARG A 723 -21.31 7.47 1.55
CA ARG A 723 -21.66 6.09 1.26
C ARG A 723 -22.17 6.02 -0.18
N SER A 724 -21.34 5.54 -1.09
CA SER A 724 -21.72 5.35 -2.47
C SER A 724 -22.13 3.91 -2.72
N ASN A 725 -23.31 3.71 -3.29
CA ASN A 725 -23.76 2.42 -3.79
C ASN A 725 -23.41 2.22 -5.27
N HIS A 726 -22.57 3.08 -5.84
CA HIS A 726 -22.15 2.95 -7.23
C HIS A 726 -21.16 1.78 -7.37
N VAL A 727 -21.64 0.71 -7.96
CA VAL A 727 -20.79 -0.41 -8.39
C VAL A 727 -20.21 -0.02 -9.77
N TYR A 728 -18.92 0.24 -9.81
CA TYR A 728 -18.19 0.38 -11.07
C TYR A 728 -17.50 -0.95 -11.42
N GLN A 729 -17.27 -1.14 -12.72
CA GLN A 729 -16.67 -2.38 -13.22
C GLN A 729 -15.34 -2.67 -12.53
N LEU A 730 -15.15 -3.90 -12.04
CA LEU A 730 -13.98 -4.35 -11.30
C LEU A 730 -13.67 -3.52 -10.04
N ALA A 731 -14.70 -3.08 -9.32
CA ALA A 731 -14.54 -2.44 -8.01
C ALA A 731 -13.67 -3.31 -7.07
N PRO A 732 -12.86 -2.72 -6.18
CA PRO A 732 -12.01 -3.46 -5.24
C PRO A 732 -12.76 -4.44 -4.35
N TYR A 733 -14.00 -4.12 -4.03
CA TYR A 733 -14.95 -4.94 -3.28
C TYR A 733 -16.28 -5.01 -4.03
N GLU A 734 -16.87 -6.18 -4.10
CA GLU A 734 -18.19 -6.41 -4.71
C GLU A 734 -18.96 -7.44 -3.88
N ALA A 735 -20.13 -7.04 -3.37
CA ALA A 735 -21.01 -7.95 -2.65
C ALA A 735 -21.61 -9.00 -3.62
N ILE A 736 -21.64 -10.25 -3.19
CA ILE A 736 -22.19 -11.39 -3.94
C ILE A 736 -23.09 -12.23 -3.04
N ASP A 737 -23.89 -13.11 -3.64
CA ASP A 737 -24.66 -14.08 -2.89
C ASP A 737 -23.85 -15.34 -2.53
N GLU A 738 -24.37 -16.14 -1.61
CA GLU A 738 -23.72 -17.38 -1.16
C GLU A 738 -23.51 -18.39 -2.30
N LYS A 739 -24.43 -18.45 -3.23
CA LYS A 739 -24.35 -19.37 -4.37
C LYS A 739 -23.16 -19.01 -5.25
N THR A 740 -23.03 -17.75 -5.63
CA THR A 740 -21.90 -17.22 -6.42
C THR A 740 -20.58 -17.44 -5.68
N TYR A 741 -20.55 -17.18 -4.36
CA TYR A 741 -19.37 -17.46 -3.53
C TYR A 741 -18.94 -18.92 -3.62
N ASN A 742 -19.89 -19.86 -3.42
CA ASN A 742 -19.59 -21.28 -3.46
C ASN A 742 -19.12 -21.75 -4.86
N GLU A 743 -19.67 -21.20 -5.93
CA GLU A 743 -19.21 -21.45 -7.30
C GLU A 743 -17.77 -20.95 -7.53
N LEU A 744 -17.45 -19.75 -7.07
CA LEU A 744 -16.10 -19.18 -7.18
C LEU A 744 -15.07 -19.97 -6.37
N VAL A 745 -15.39 -20.33 -5.12
CA VAL A 745 -14.50 -21.15 -4.28
C VAL A 745 -14.24 -22.52 -4.90
N LYS A 746 -15.26 -23.15 -5.46
CA LYS A 746 -15.12 -24.45 -6.13
C LYS A 746 -14.17 -24.38 -7.34
N ASN A 747 -14.18 -23.25 -8.05
CA ASN A 747 -13.36 -23.01 -9.24
C ASN A 747 -11.97 -22.42 -8.90
N MET A 748 -11.73 -22.03 -7.64
CA MET A 748 -10.45 -21.51 -7.20
C MET A 748 -9.44 -22.66 -7.08
N PRO A 749 -8.29 -22.58 -7.74
CA PRO A 749 -7.26 -23.63 -7.62
C PRO A 749 -6.62 -23.61 -6.23
N ASP A 750 -6.11 -24.76 -5.81
CA ASP A 750 -5.24 -24.82 -4.62
C ASP A 750 -3.83 -24.33 -5.01
N PHE A 751 -3.47 -23.14 -4.54
CA PHE A 751 -2.19 -22.51 -4.89
C PHE A 751 -1.03 -23.10 -4.11
N ASP A 752 0.05 -23.36 -4.83
CA ASP A 752 1.35 -23.72 -4.30
C ASP A 752 2.30 -22.52 -4.46
N PHE A 753 2.41 -21.69 -3.43
CA PHE A 753 3.27 -20.51 -3.44
C PHE A 753 4.77 -20.85 -3.40
N SER A 754 5.16 -22.09 -3.05
CA SER A 754 6.55 -22.52 -3.14
C SER A 754 7.09 -22.40 -4.56
N LYS A 755 6.21 -22.51 -5.57
CA LYS A 755 6.57 -22.39 -6.99
C LYS A 755 7.10 -21.01 -7.39
N ILE A 756 6.93 -19.97 -6.55
CA ILE A 756 7.49 -18.63 -6.86
C ILE A 756 9.01 -18.70 -7.13
N VAL A 757 9.71 -19.62 -6.48
CA VAL A 757 11.14 -19.89 -6.71
C VAL A 757 11.45 -20.17 -8.18
N THR A 758 10.53 -20.80 -8.91
CA THR A 758 10.71 -21.12 -10.33
C THR A 758 10.39 -19.97 -11.28
N TYR A 759 9.87 -18.85 -10.76
CA TYR A 759 9.52 -17.65 -11.53
C TYR A 759 10.47 -16.47 -11.26
N GLU A 760 11.31 -16.57 -10.24
CA GLU A 760 12.25 -15.51 -9.83
C GLU A 760 13.69 -16.06 -9.78
N LEU A 761 14.59 -15.48 -10.57
CA LEU A 761 16.03 -15.77 -10.52
C LEU A 761 16.82 -14.74 -9.70
N ARG A 762 16.18 -13.65 -9.38
CA ARG A 762 16.71 -12.52 -8.63
C ARG A 762 15.55 -11.86 -7.91
N ASP A 763 15.88 -11.03 -6.96
CA ASP A 763 14.85 -10.22 -6.27
C ASP A 763 14.05 -9.39 -7.29
N GLU A 764 12.88 -9.87 -7.63
CA GLU A 764 11.90 -9.20 -8.49
C GLU A 764 10.76 -8.59 -7.69
N THR A 765 10.91 -8.52 -6.35
CA THR A 765 9.95 -7.84 -5.51
C THR A 765 9.76 -6.40 -6.01
N GLU A 766 8.67 -6.16 -6.70
CA GLU A 766 8.23 -4.81 -7.04
C GLU A 766 7.45 -4.28 -5.83
N VAL A 767 8.06 -3.34 -5.15
CA VAL A 767 7.29 -2.50 -4.22
C VAL A 767 6.44 -1.57 -5.08
N LYS A 768 5.15 -1.91 -5.22
CA LYS A 768 4.25 -1.18 -6.11
C LYS A 768 4.10 0.28 -5.71
N LYS A 769 3.95 1.11 -6.73
CA LYS A 769 3.44 2.49 -6.71
C LYS A 769 1.96 2.53 -6.25
N GLU A 770 1.64 1.97 -5.11
CA GLU A 770 0.30 2.08 -4.56
C GLU A 770 0.23 3.32 -3.69
N LEU A 771 -0.64 4.24 -4.05
CA LEU A 771 -1.05 5.33 -3.18
C LEU A 771 -1.81 4.72 -2.01
N ALA A 772 -1.44 5.07 -0.79
CA ALA A 772 -2.12 4.57 0.41
C ALA A 772 -3.57 5.05 0.49
N CYS A 773 -3.85 6.20 -0.12
CA CYS A 773 -5.18 6.75 -0.35
C CYS A 773 -5.15 7.51 -1.68
N VAL A 774 -6.13 7.29 -2.54
CA VAL A 774 -6.33 8.07 -3.77
C VAL A 774 -7.60 8.87 -3.59
N ALA A 775 -7.46 10.21 -3.50
CA ALA A 775 -8.58 11.16 -3.48
C ALA A 775 -9.70 10.79 -2.49
N GLY A 776 -9.34 10.44 -1.25
CA GLY A 776 -10.32 10.08 -0.21
C GLY A 776 -10.85 8.65 -0.28
N VAL A 777 -10.48 7.86 -1.29
CA VAL A 777 -10.78 6.43 -1.31
C VAL A 777 -9.63 5.68 -0.66
N CYS A 778 -9.84 5.24 0.55
CA CYS A 778 -8.94 4.30 1.20
C CYS A 778 -9.20 2.90 0.63
N ASP A 779 -8.15 2.11 0.33
CA ASP A 779 -8.29 0.69 -0.05
C ASP A 779 -8.95 -0.17 1.06
N ILE A 780 -9.40 0.47 2.12
CA ILE A 780 -9.95 -0.13 3.33
C ILE A 780 -11.49 0.00 3.39
N VAL A 781 -12.09 0.88 2.60
CA VAL A 781 -13.54 1.14 2.62
C VAL A 781 -14.21 0.60 1.36
#